data_74a2104e2bdfc03f75319bf1844e14d3
#
_entry.id   74a2104e2bdfc03f75319bf1844e14d3
#
_cell.length_a   1.000
_cell.length_b   1.000
_cell.length_c   1.000
_cell.angle_alpha   90.00
_cell.angle_beta   90.00
_cell.angle_gamma   90.00
#
_symmetry.space_group_name_H-M   'P 1'
#
loop_
_entity.id
_entity.type
_entity.pdbx_description
1 polymer ?
#
loop_
_entity_poly.entity_id
_entity_poly.type
_entity_poly.pdbx_seq_one_letter_code
_entity_poly.pdbx_strand_id
1 'polypeptide(L)'
;MKTAKTSAAARFYLAAVFSVSALSSFCAEDKIWDDRPGDKWENSWYPLGNGRLGCMVDGGARKLRIQFNVDSLWTGDKNLTKDIGDDRADANYNTMGAYQNFGELEIELPKLPDGEITEYRRELNLSTATYADRFKVGAIAIRRRIFVSAPADAVFIETYMDPGDKPGAIEQSISINGAHGEPKETSSLGGNPVQLSGRLANGLEYAARAEFMALGSKLQSVVVLRAATGKTLFPSVKREWFDKILARHVADYRKYYDRMTFDLGKGDETVPTRVRLDRVRKGAKDPALIALMFNFGRYLLISCSRPGTLPANLQGIWNNSNNPPWHCDYHTNINIQMNYWGADSANLSDCFTPLSDWMLKSLPVAEAGTRAAFPNSKGYAYRTSANAVGGGGWRWNFAGAPWLAAQCYDHWLFTRDRKYLKEVCWPLMKGAAEFMISTQLKERPDGTIVVKDGWSPEHGPREDGVAHDQQIMRELFRSILAAAKELKIDDAFVKEVARIEPKLLKDKIGSWGQLQEWETDRDKKGDQHRHTSHLYAVYPGSTISPKATPELAEAAKVALAGRTLTGDSRRSWTWPWRAALWARLGEGDKAGEMLDSLLRYNTLDNMFATHPPFQIDGNLGMVAAVCEMLMERAIPSSWPHGSAKGLRTRDGKTIGVKW
;
A
#
# COMPACT_ATOMS: atom_id res chain seq x y z
N MET A 1 -50.06 6.11 44.70
CA MET A 1 -49.93 5.33 43.44
C MET A 1 -49.47 6.25 42.33
N LYS A 2 -48.16 6.40 42.13
CA LYS A 2 -47.52 6.96 40.90
C LYS A 2 -46.02 6.71 41.06
N THR A 3 -45.55 5.49 40.81
CA THR A 3 -44.15 5.17 40.63
C THR A 3 -44.05 4.06 39.57
N ALA A 4 -43.03 4.09 38.79
CA ALA A 4 -42.60 3.10 37.81
C ALA A 4 -43.12 3.28 36.37
N LYS A 5 -42.49 4.23 35.61
CA LYS A 5 -42.46 4.20 34.14
C LYS A 5 -41.16 4.79 33.54
N THR A 6 -40.02 4.60 34.16
CA THR A 6 -38.73 5.12 33.62
C THR A 6 -37.65 4.07 33.37
N SER A 7 -37.96 2.77 33.47
CA SER A 7 -36.94 1.72 33.31
C SER A 7 -37.01 0.94 31.99
N ALA A 8 -38.03 1.13 31.16
CA ALA A 8 -38.19 0.35 29.91
C ALA A 8 -37.44 0.91 28.71
N ALA A 9 -37.24 2.23 28.63
CA ALA A 9 -36.55 2.84 27.49
C ALA A 9 -35.04 2.58 27.42
N ALA A 10 -34.38 2.44 28.57
CA ALA A 10 -32.94 2.15 28.64
C ALA A 10 -32.59 0.68 28.28
N ARG A 11 -33.53 -0.24 28.48
CA ARG A 11 -33.33 -1.68 28.14
C ARG A 11 -33.58 -1.99 26.65
N PHE A 12 -34.35 -1.18 25.94
CA PHE A 12 -34.57 -1.37 24.50
C PHE A 12 -33.36 -0.93 23.65
N TYR A 13 -32.50 -0.01 24.12
CA TYR A 13 -31.28 0.37 23.40
C TYR A 13 -30.16 -0.68 23.47
N LEU A 14 -30.16 -1.56 24.47
CA LEU A 14 -29.16 -2.64 24.56
C LEU A 14 -29.45 -3.80 23.58
N ALA A 15 -30.70 -3.99 23.15
CA ALA A 15 -31.08 -5.07 22.22
C ALA A 15 -30.89 -4.71 20.73
N ALA A 16 -30.90 -3.43 20.38
CA ALA A 16 -30.78 -2.99 18.99
C ALA A 16 -29.34 -3.03 18.43
N VAL A 17 -28.32 -3.12 19.29
CA VAL A 17 -26.91 -3.23 18.87
C VAL A 17 -26.52 -4.68 18.51
N PHE A 18 -27.32 -5.67 18.90
CA PHE A 18 -27.06 -7.10 18.59
C PHE A 18 -27.76 -7.63 17.33
N SER A 19 -28.59 -6.83 16.63
CA SER A 19 -29.41 -7.32 15.52
C SER A 19 -28.85 -7.05 14.09
N VAL A 20 -27.62 -6.55 13.96
CA VAL A 20 -26.92 -6.50 12.64
C VAL A 20 -26.13 -7.80 12.35
N SER A 21 -26.12 -8.76 13.27
CA SER A 21 -25.37 -10.02 13.15
C SER A 21 -26.10 -11.18 12.45
N ALA A 22 -27.21 -10.95 11.73
CA ALA A 22 -28.01 -12.02 11.16
C ALA A 22 -28.00 -12.08 9.63
N LEU A 23 -26.86 -11.81 8.96
CA LEU A 23 -26.63 -12.16 7.55
C LEU A 23 -25.12 -12.18 7.22
N SER A 24 -24.35 -13.02 7.89
CA SER A 24 -23.07 -13.48 7.35
C SER A 24 -22.68 -14.80 8.01
N SER A 25 -23.21 -15.87 7.47
CA SER A 25 -22.63 -17.20 7.66
C SER A 25 -21.29 -17.28 6.97
N PHE A 26 -20.24 -17.70 7.75
CA PHE A 26 -18.97 -18.24 7.28
C PHE A 26 -17.90 -17.28 6.71
N CYS A 27 -17.47 -16.30 7.49
CA CYS A 27 -16.05 -15.92 7.51
C CYS A 27 -15.66 -15.65 8.96
N ALA A 28 -14.50 -16.15 9.40
CA ALA A 28 -13.86 -15.69 10.62
C ALA A 28 -13.82 -14.16 10.56
N GLU A 29 -14.12 -13.46 11.68
CA GLU A 29 -14.09 -12.00 11.65
C GLU A 29 -12.65 -11.54 11.38
N ASP A 30 -12.39 -10.86 10.25
CA ASP A 30 -11.10 -10.30 9.87
C ASP A 30 -10.73 -9.15 10.83
N LYS A 31 -10.19 -9.49 12.00
CA LYS A 31 -9.84 -8.53 13.06
C LYS A 31 -8.39 -8.67 13.50
N ILE A 32 -7.73 -7.54 13.60
CA ILE A 32 -6.46 -7.40 14.33
C ILE A 32 -6.82 -6.82 15.70
N TRP A 33 -6.39 -7.46 16.80
CA TRP A 33 -6.74 -6.99 18.13
C TRP A 33 -5.62 -7.14 19.16
N ASP A 34 -5.67 -6.30 20.20
CA ASP A 34 -4.73 -6.34 21.32
C ASP A 34 -5.45 -6.05 22.65
N ASP A 35 -4.83 -6.49 23.75
CA ASP A 35 -5.28 -6.31 25.14
C ASP A 35 -4.56 -5.16 25.87
N ARG A 36 -3.82 -4.31 25.12
CA ARG A 36 -3.09 -3.15 25.62
C ARG A 36 -3.06 -2.01 24.61
N PRO A 37 -2.90 -0.74 25.05
CA PRO A 37 -2.64 0.39 24.15
C PRO A 37 -1.38 0.20 23.31
N GLY A 38 -1.29 0.93 22.20
CA GLY A 38 -0.07 1.00 21.38
C GLY A 38 0.98 1.90 22.01
N ASP A 39 2.19 1.39 22.17
CA ASP A 39 3.32 2.12 22.76
C ASP A 39 4.16 2.86 21.70
N LYS A 40 4.32 2.27 20.50
CA LYS A 40 5.13 2.81 19.42
C LYS A 40 4.32 2.95 18.13
N TRP A 41 4.40 4.13 17.51
CA TRP A 41 3.64 4.48 16.31
C TRP A 41 3.80 3.41 15.21
N GLU A 42 5.00 3.05 14.84
CA GLU A 42 5.30 2.10 13.78
C GLU A 42 4.85 0.67 14.12
N ASN A 43 5.06 0.24 15.37
CA ASN A 43 4.93 -1.17 15.77
C ASN A 43 3.52 -1.57 16.20
N SER A 44 2.79 -0.64 16.83
CA SER A 44 1.60 -1.04 17.58
C SER A 44 0.38 -0.13 17.41
N TRP A 45 0.49 1.06 16.78
CA TRP A 45 -0.69 1.86 16.46
C TRP A 45 -1.43 1.26 15.27
N TYR A 46 -2.75 1.45 15.21
CA TYR A 46 -3.56 0.90 14.13
C TYR A 46 -3.86 1.93 13.05
N PRO A 47 -3.63 1.60 11.76
CA PRO A 47 -3.89 2.49 10.63
C PRO A 47 -5.37 2.53 10.28
N LEU A 48 -5.88 3.72 9.94
CA LEU A 48 -7.17 3.96 9.28
C LEU A 48 -6.97 4.90 8.09
N GLY A 49 -7.84 4.82 7.07
CA GLY A 49 -7.72 5.70 5.93
C GLY A 49 -8.92 5.63 4.97
N ASN A 50 -9.03 6.65 4.10
CA ASN A 50 -10.07 6.75 3.07
C ASN A 50 -9.53 6.89 1.63
N GLY A 51 -8.22 6.67 1.46
CA GLY A 51 -7.47 6.89 0.22
C GLY A 51 -6.67 8.20 0.24
N ARG A 52 -7.18 9.26 0.84
CA ARG A 52 -6.58 10.60 0.92
C ARG A 52 -6.16 11.01 2.33
N LEU A 53 -7.05 10.86 3.28
CA LEU A 53 -6.83 11.14 4.70
C LEU A 53 -6.53 9.83 5.41
N GLY A 54 -5.36 9.76 6.05
CA GLY A 54 -4.93 8.63 6.87
C GLY A 54 -4.75 9.02 8.32
N CYS A 55 -4.91 8.10 9.25
CA CYS A 55 -4.53 8.30 10.62
C CYS A 55 -4.03 7.00 11.28
N MET A 56 -3.22 7.16 12.33
CA MET A 56 -2.73 6.09 13.20
C MET A 56 -3.28 6.31 14.59
N VAL A 57 -3.83 5.26 15.21
CA VAL A 57 -4.53 5.33 16.51
C VAL A 57 -3.78 4.52 17.56
N ASP A 58 -3.38 5.16 18.68
CA ASP A 58 -2.64 4.50 19.77
C ASP A 58 -3.52 3.68 20.71
N GLY A 59 -4.78 4.07 20.88
CA GLY A 59 -5.70 3.44 21.82
C GLY A 59 -5.45 3.82 23.29
N GLY A 60 -4.77 4.92 23.56
CA GLY A 60 -4.52 5.39 24.93
C GLY A 60 -5.82 5.59 25.72
N ALA A 61 -5.90 5.02 26.93
CA ALA A 61 -7.15 4.96 27.68
C ALA A 61 -7.61 6.34 28.17
N ARG A 62 -6.75 7.06 28.90
CA ARG A 62 -7.05 8.40 29.45
C ARG A 62 -6.83 9.50 28.44
N LYS A 63 -5.83 9.33 27.57
CA LYS A 63 -5.43 10.21 26.50
C LYS A 63 -5.28 9.38 25.25
N LEU A 64 -6.16 9.59 24.28
CA LEU A 64 -6.12 8.98 22.95
C LEU A 64 -5.34 9.90 22.02
N ARG A 65 -4.37 9.34 21.28
CA ARG A 65 -3.62 10.06 20.26
C ARG A 65 -3.96 9.52 18.88
N ILE A 66 -4.20 10.41 17.98
CA ILE A 66 -4.50 10.12 16.56
C ILE A 66 -3.56 10.98 15.70
N GLN A 67 -2.45 10.39 15.25
CA GLN A 67 -1.59 11.04 14.28
C GLN A 67 -2.26 10.94 12.90
N PHE A 68 -2.23 12.01 12.10
CA PHE A 68 -2.94 12.06 10.83
C PHE A 68 -2.12 12.65 9.69
N ASN A 69 -2.46 12.27 8.46
CA ASN A 69 -1.82 12.66 7.21
C ASN A 69 -2.85 12.96 6.12
N VAL A 70 -2.42 13.77 5.16
CA VAL A 70 -3.12 13.95 3.89
C VAL A 70 -2.15 13.60 2.76
N ASP A 71 -2.57 12.80 1.80
CA ASP A 71 -1.76 12.27 0.71
C ASP A 71 -0.97 13.33 -0.09
N SER A 72 -1.47 14.56 -0.10
CA SER A 72 -0.93 15.69 -0.87
C SER A 72 -0.03 16.64 -0.07
N LEU A 73 0.27 16.38 1.20
CA LEU A 73 1.17 17.25 1.98
C LEU A 73 2.64 16.86 1.72
N TRP A 74 3.24 17.48 0.69
CA TRP A 74 4.62 17.25 0.27
C TRP A 74 5.41 18.56 0.23
N THR A 75 6.69 18.49 0.61
CA THR A 75 7.69 19.50 0.25
C THR A 75 8.24 19.23 -1.15
N GLY A 76 9.12 20.12 -1.64
CA GLY A 76 9.71 19.99 -2.98
C GLY A 76 8.79 20.49 -4.09
N ASP A 77 9.26 20.33 -5.33
CA ASP A 77 8.60 20.81 -6.54
C ASP A 77 8.88 19.87 -7.75
N LYS A 78 8.88 20.40 -8.96
CA LYS A 78 9.16 19.65 -10.21
C LYS A 78 10.60 19.17 -10.32
N ASN A 79 11.52 19.70 -9.55
CA ASN A 79 12.94 19.32 -9.46
C ASN A 79 13.60 19.10 -10.84
N LEU A 80 13.45 20.04 -11.74
CA LEU A 80 13.99 19.96 -13.10
C LEU A 80 15.50 20.23 -13.08
N THR A 81 16.29 19.21 -12.82
CA THR A 81 17.75 19.27 -12.79
C THR A 81 18.37 18.65 -14.04
N LYS A 82 19.50 19.21 -14.52
CA LYS A 82 20.34 18.66 -15.58
C LYS A 82 21.28 17.57 -15.08
N ASP A 83 21.33 17.36 -13.79
CA ASP A 83 22.22 16.40 -13.17
C ASP A 83 21.88 14.96 -13.61
N ILE A 84 22.90 14.24 -14.04
CA ILE A 84 22.84 12.83 -14.41
C ILE A 84 23.58 11.94 -13.41
N GLY A 85 24.06 12.53 -12.29
CA GLY A 85 24.82 11.83 -11.26
C GLY A 85 24.05 10.70 -10.57
N ASP A 86 24.80 9.81 -9.98
CA ASP A 86 24.32 8.57 -9.36
C ASP A 86 24.30 8.61 -7.82
N ASP A 87 24.78 9.71 -7.20
CA ASP A 87 24.94 9.79 -5.75
C ASP A 87 23.62 10.24 -5.07
N ARG A 88 23.24 9.58 -3.98
CA ARG A 88 22.17 10.02 -3.08
C ARG A 88 22.52 11.31 -2.34
N ALA A 89 23.81 11.64 -2.22
CA ALA A 89 24.27 12.91 -1.67
C ALA A 89 24.04 14.09 -2.61
N ASP A 90 23.65 13.84 -3.86
CA ASP A 90 23.37 14.89 -4.83
C ASP A 90 22.26 15.82 -4.37
N ALA A 91 22.43 17.10 -4.65
CA ALA A 91 21.45 18.13 -4.29
C ALA A 91 20.04 17.83 -4.85
N ASN A 92 19.96 17.15 -6.00
CA ASN A 92 18.69 16.78 -6.63
C ASN A 92 17.83 15.84 -5.77
N TYR A 93 18.44 14.93 -4.98
CA TYR A 93 17.70 14.06 -4.08
C TYR A 93 17.10 14.82 -2.91
N ASN A 94 17.86 15.75 -2.34
CA ASN A 94 17.41 16.57 -1.23
C ASN A 94 16.37 17.61 -1.64
N THR A 95 16.48 18.18 -2.86
CA THR A 95 15.53 19.18 -3.39
C THR A 95 14.24 18.57 -3.94
N MET A 96 14.20 17.27 -4.19
CA MET A 96 12.98 16.57 -4.59
C MET A 96 11.86 16.75 -3.55
N GLY A 97 12.21 16.96 -2.28
CA GLY A 97 11.26 17.07 -1.18
C GLY A 97 10.81 15.71 -0.65
N ALA A 98 9.91 15.75 0.33
CA ALA A 98 9.46 14.56 1.05
C ALA A 98 7.98 14.67 1.41
N TYR A 99 7.33 13.52 1.60
CA TYR A 99 6.00 13.43 2.22
C TYR A 99 6.07 13.85 3.68
N GLN A 100 5.09 14.64 4.15
CA GLN A 100 5.15 15.29 5.45
C GLN A 100 4.14 14.71 6.45
N ASN A 101 4.53 14.71 7.73
CA ASN A 101 3.59 14.57 8.84
C ASN A 101 2.66 15.79 8.89
N PHE A 102 1.38 15.58 9.13
CA PHE A 102 0.43 16.70 9.25
C PHE A 102 0.31 17.19 10.69
N GLY A 103 0.24 16.25 11.64
CA GLY A 103 0.07 16.55 13.06
C GLY A 103 -0.61 15.44 13.84
N GLU A 104 -1.00 15.76 15.06
CA GLU A 104 -1.63 14.83 16.00
C GLU A 104 -2.86 15.48 16.66
N LEU A 105 -3.99 14.76 16.67
CA LEU A 105 -5.17 15.08 17.47
C LEU A 105 -5.07 14.28 18.78
N GLU A 106 -5.14 14.97 19.90
CA GLU A 106 -5.23 14.40 21.25
C GLU A 106 -6.64 14.56 21.79
N ILE A 107 -7.16 13.50 22.40
CA ILE A 107 -8.48 13.48 23.05
C ILE A 107 -8.29 13.00 24.49
N GLU A 108 -8.59 13.84 25.48
CA GLU A 108 -8.42 13.54 26.89
C GLU A 108 -9.75 13.42 27.62
N LEU A 109 -9.77 12.55 28.64
CA LEU A 109 -10.86 12.35 29.59
C LEU A 109 -10.43 12.85 30.98
N PRO A 110 -10.46 14.18 31.23
CA PRO A 110 -9.79 14.80 32.39
C PRO A 110 -10.39 14.41 33.74
N LYS A 111 -11.68 14.03 33.75
CA LYS A 111 -12.38 13.61 35.01
C LYS A 111 -12.54 12.10 35.17
N LEU A 112 -11.83 11.32 34.36
CA LEU A 112 -11.77 9.89 34.59
C LEU A 112 -11.00 9.65 35.91
N PRO A 113 -11.57 8.97 36.91
CA PRO A 113 -10.95 8.83 38.25
C PRO A 113 -9.61 8.13 38.15
N ASP A 114 -8.73 8.39 39.11
CA ASP A 114 -7.52 7.60 39.27
C ASP A 114 -7.87 6.15 39.56
N GLY A 115 -7.07 5.22 39.06
CA GLY A 115 -7.29 3.79 39.18
C GLY A 115 -6.70 2.98 38.06
N GLU A 116 -6.69 1.68 38.25
CA GLU A 116 -6.22 0.72 37.27
C GLU A 116 -7.16 0.65 36.05
N ILE A 117 -6.58 0.54 34.86
CA ILE A 117 -7.31 0.25 33.64
C ILE A 117 -7.51 -1.25 33.53
N THR A 118 -8.75 -1.70 33.52
CA THR A 118 -9.13 -3.11 33.43
C THR A 118 -9.98 -3.39 32.20
N GLU A 119 -10.15 -4.65 31.84
CA GLU A 119 -10.95 -5.12 30.71
C GLU A 119 -10.59 -4.40 29.38
N TYR A 120 -9.32 -4.03 29.23
CA TYR A 120 -8.89 -3.33 28.04
C TYR A 120 -8.88 -4.25 26.82
N ARG A 121 -9.46 -3.78 25.73
CA ARG A 121 -9.36 -4.40 24.40
C ARG A 121 -9.49 -3.33 23.34
N ARG A 122 -8.64 -3.40 22.32
CA ARG A 122 -8.75 -2.63 21.07
C ARG A 122 -8.71 -3.53 19.87
N GLU A 123 -9.42 -3.15 18.81
CA GLU A 123 -9.49 -3.94 17.60
C GLU A 123 -9.62 -3.05 16.35
N LEU A 124 -9.01 -3.52 15.26
CA LEU A 124 -9.21 -3.02 13.90
C LEU A 124 -10.00 -4.07 13.13
N ASN A 125 -11.22 -3.74 12.75
CA ASN A 125 -12.08 -4.62 11.94
C ASN A 125 -11.84 -4.32 10.46
N LEU A 126 -11.21 -5.26 9.74
CA LEU A 126 -10.85 -5.10 8.34
C LEU A 126 -12.07 -5.13 7.40
N SER A 127 -13.16 -5.81 7.80
CA SER A 127 -14.37 -5.93 6.97
C SER A 127 -15.26 -4.67 6.99
N THR A 128 -15.03 -3.77 7.95
CA THR A 128 -15.78 -2.52 8.11
C THR A 128 -14.90 -1.28 8.10
N ALA A 129 -13.57 -1.45 8.04
CA ALA A 129 -12.58 -0.38 8.17
C ALA A 129 -12.83 0.51 9.40
N THR A 130 -13.09 -0.11 10.55
CA THR A 130 -13.36 0.57 11.82
C THR A 130 -12.41 0.12 12.91
N TYR A 131 -11.96 1.09 13.69
CA TYR A 131 -11.29 0.85 14.96
C TYR A 131 -12.29 0.91 16.10
N ALA A 132 -12.13 0.06 17.10
CA ALA A 132 -12.87 0.13 18.36
C ALA A 132 -11.96 -0.18 19.54
N ASP A 133 -12.20 0.47 20.68
CA ASP A 133 -11.64 0.06 21.95
C ASP A 133 -12.67 0.13 23.07
N ARG A 134 -12.36 -0.60 24.15
CA ARG A 134 -13.11 -0.58 25.40
C ARG A 134 -12.19 -0.82 26.58
N PHE A 135 -12.53 -0.22 27.72
CA PHE A 135 -11.83 -0.43 28.99
C PHE A 135 -12.70 0.03 30.17
N LYS A 136 -12.30 -0.32 31.37
CA LYS A 136 -12.91 0.15 32.61
C LYS A 136 -11.91 0.85 33.51
N VAL A 137 -12.41 1.81 34.29
CA VAL A 137 -11.73 2.42 35.45
C VAL A 137 -12.71 2.39 36.62
N GLY A 138 -12.51 1.46 37.55
CA GLY A 138 -13.50 1.16 38.59
C GLY A 138 -14.83 0.72 37.95
N ALA A 139 -15.93 1.40 38.30
CA ALA A 139 -17.27 1.12 37.78
C ALA A 139 -17.54 1.77 36.42
N ILE A 140 -16.69 2.71 35.95
CA ILE A 140 -16.90 3.45 34.71
C ILE A 140 -16.38 2.63 33.53
N ALA A 141 -17.27 2.36 32.58
CA ALA A 141 -16.88 1.72 31.31
C ALA A 141 -16.82 2.76 30.18
N ILE A 142 -15.76 2.73 29.41
CA ILE A 142 -15.54 3.57 28.22
C ILE A 142 -15.51 2.68 26.98
N ARG A 143 -16.15 3.15 25.91
CA ARG A 143 -16.08 2.55 24.56
C ARG A 143 -15.86 3.64 23.55
N ARG A 144 -14.96 3.39 22.57
CA ARG A 144 -14.73 4.30 21.44
C ARG A 144 -14.87 3.56 20.12
N ARG A 145 -15.36 4.27 19.11
CA ARG A 145 -15.39 3.81 17.71
C ARG A 145 -14.80 4.90 16.84
N ILE A 146 -13.88 4.52 15.94
CA ILE A 146 -13.16 5.46 15.07
C ILE A 146 -13.16 4.91 13.64
N PHE A 147 -13.41 5.79 12.68
CA PHE A 147 -13.26 5.47 11.26
C PHE A 147 -12.94 6.71 10.42
N VAL A 148 -12.34 6.50 9.25
CA VAL A 148 -12.07 7.55 8.27
C VAL A 148 -13.01 7.38 7.09
N SER A 149 -13.98 8.25 6.97
CA SER A 149 -15.05 8.16 5.99
C SER A 149 -14.64 8.77 4.65
N ALA A 150 -14.68 7.98 3.55
CA ALA A 150 -14.50 8.53 2.20
C ALA A 150 -15.69 9.39 1.77
N PRO A 151 -16.96 8.98 1.96
CA PRO A 151 -18.11 9.83 1.58
C PRO A 151 -18.22 11.16 2.33
N ALA A 152 -17.64 11.26 3.53
CA ALA A 152 -17.68 12.49 4.33
C ALA A 152 -16.31 13.21 4.36
N ASP A 153 -15.26 12.59 3.86
CA ASP A 153 -13.87 13.06 3.85
C ASP A 153 -13.41 13.59 5.21
N ALA A 154 -13.59 12.77 6.25
CA ALA A 154 -13.32 13.12 7.64
C ALA A 154 -13.08 11.89 8.51
N VAL A 155 -12.34 12.09 9.62
CA VAL A 155 -12.23 11.14 10.73
C VAL A 155 -13.37 11.39 11.69
N PHE A 156 -14.07 10.34 12.10
CA PHE A 156 -15.12 10.38 13.12
C PHE A 156 -14.67 9.55 14.33
N ILE A 157 -14.73 10.16 15.50
CA ILE A 157 -14.34 9.56 16.78
C ILE A 157 -15.52 9.66 17.75
N GLU A 158 -16.17 8.55 18.01
CA GLU A 158 -17.20 8.46 19.04
C GLU A 158 -16.61 7.96 20.36
N THR A 159 -16.94 8.62 21.46
CA THR A 159 -16.67 8.15 22.81
C THR A 159 -17.97 8.01 23.57
N TYR A 160 -18.22 6.86 24.15
CA TYR A 160 -19.36 6.57 25.02
C TYR A 160 -18.87 6.18 26.42
N MET A 161 -19.47 6.78 27.45
CA MET A 161 -19.20 6.50 28.85
C MET A 161 -20.43 5.89 29.50
N ASP A 162 -20.26 4.74 30.14
CA ASP A 162 -21.22 4.17 31.09
C ASP A 162 -20.71 4.48 32.50
N PRO A 163 -21.37 5.37 33.27
CA PRO A 163 -20.90 5.77 34.58
C PRO A 163 -21.20 4.75 35.68
N GLY A 164 -21.83 3.59 35.35
CA GLY A 164 -22.33 2.61 36.32
C GLY A 164 -23.52 3.15 37.12
N ASP A 165 -23.54 2.91 38.43
CA ASP A 165 -24.66 3.29 39.31
C ASP A 165 -24.66 4.77 39.73
N LYS A 166 -23.64 5.54 39.33
CA LYS A 166 -23.51 6.98 39.68
C LYS A 166 -24.01 7.85 38.52
N PRO A 167 -24.70 8.97 38.80
CA PRO A 167 -24.99 9.94 37.77
C PRO A 167 -23.66 10.53 37.23
N GLY A 168 -23.53 10.63 35.90
CA GLY A 168 -22.33 11.13 35.27
C GLY A 168 -22.61 11.78 33.94
N ALA A 169 -21.65 12.54 33.46
CA ALA A 169 -21.59 13.06 32.11
C ALA A 169 -20.15 12.90 31.59
N ILE A 170 -19.99 12.66 30.31
CA ILE A 170 -18.66 12.65 29.72
C ILE A 170 -18.10 14.07 29.72
N GLU A 171 -16.89 14.23 30.24
CA GLU A 171 -16.11 15.44 30.06
C GLU A 171 -14.90 15.09 29.20
N GLN A 172 -14.68 15.87 28.18
CA GLN A 172 -13.66 15.58 27.18
C GLN A 172 -13.05 16.87 26.67
N SER A 173 -11.74 16.86 26.44
CA SER A 173 -11.04 17.92 25.73
C SER A 173 -10.36 17.37 24.50
N ILE A 174 -10.20 18.23 23.50
CA ILE A 174 -9.46 17.95 22.26
C ILE A 174 -8.36 18.98 22.10
N SER A 175 -7.22 18.56 21.55
CA SER A 175 -6.19 19.49 21.09
C SER A 175 -5.56 19.01 19.80
N ILE A 176 -5.16 19.95 18.94
CA ILE A 176 -4.37 19.67 17.73
C ILE A 176 -2.96 20.19 17.95
N ASN A 177 -1.98 19.31 17.70
CA ASN A 177 -0.56 19.65 17.64
C ASN A 177 -0.13 19.57 16.18
N GLY A 178 0.32 20.67 15.58
CA GLY A 178 0.87 20.69 14.24
C GLY A 178 2.30 20.11 14.20
N ALA A 179 2.71 19.64 13.03
CA ALA A 179 4.03 19.05 12.84
C ALA A 179 5.09 20.06 12.31
N HIS A 180 4.70 21.31 12.02
CA HIS A 180 5.58 22.30 11.39
C HIS A 180 5.76 23.57 12.23
N GLY A 181 5.54 23.47 13.56
CA GLY A 181 5.76 24.57 14.51
C GLY A 181 4.52 25.45 14.77
N GLU A 182 3.35 25.00 14.35
CA GLU A 182 2.10 25.67 14.65
C GLU A 182 1.77 25.60 16.15
N PRO A 183 1.13 26.66 16.70
CA PRO A 183 0.76 26.64 18.11
C PRO A 183 -0.29 25.55 18.40
N LYS A 184 -0.16 24.91 19.58
CA LYS A 184 -1.15 23.95 20.06
C LYS A 184 -2.45 24.68 20.41
N GLU A 185 -3.56 24.25 19.80
CA GLU A 185 -4.90 24.69 20.17
C GLU A 185 -5.64 23.63 20.99
N THR A 186 -6.42 24.06 21.98
CA THR A 186 -7.19 23.18 22.87
C THR A 186 -8.61 23.67 23.04
N SER A 187 -9.57 22.76 23.10
CA SER A 187 -10.98 23.04 23.38
C SER A 187 -11.60 21.93 24.23
N SER A 188 -12.60 22.30 25.03
CA SER A 188 -13.41 21.33 25.81
C SER A 188 -14.74 21.04 25.13
N LEU A 189 -15.42 19.98 25.56
CA LEU A 189 -16.73 19.60 25.05
C LEU A 189 -17.73 20.76 25.18
N GLY A 190 -18.32 21.15 24.04
CA GLY A 190 -19.19 22.33 23.94
C GLY A 190 -18.46 23.64 23.64
N GLY A 191 -17.13 23.64 23.58
CA GLY A 191 -16.32 24.79 23.19
C GLY A 191 -16.20 24.98 21.67
N ASN A 192 -15.40 26.00 21.29
CA ASN A 192 -15.13 26.29 19.89
C ASN A 192 -14.31 25.18 19.21
N PRO A 193 -14.41 25.02 17.87
CA PRO A 193 -13.50 24.16 17.13
C PRO A 193 -12.05 24.55 17.32
N VAL A 194 -11.16 23.56 17.37
CA VAL A 194 -9.70 23.78 17.28
C VAL A 194 -9.27 23.71 15.82
N GLN A 195 -8.35 24.58 15.42
CA GLN A 195 -7.87 24.69 14.05
C GLN A 195 -6.36 24.78 14.02
N LEU A 196 -5.80 24.32 12.92
CA LEU A 196 -4.39 24.41 12.62
C LEU A 196 -4.29 24.82 11.14
N SER A 197 -3.43 25.78 10.82
CA SER A 197 -3.12 26.13 9.44
C SER A 197 -1.65 26.53 9.33
N GLY A 198 -1.06 26.23 8.19
CA GLY A 198 0.34 26.53 7.92
C GLY A 198 0.63 26.62 6.43
N ARG A 199 1.90 26.87 6.11
CA ARG A 199 2.43 26.89 4.75
C ARG A 199 3.81 26.24 4.75
N LEU A 200 4.00 25.25 3.89
CA LEU A 200 5.31 24.63 3.68
C LEU A 200 6.27 25.56 2.93
N ALA A 201 7.56 25.27 2.98
CA ALA A 201 8.60 26.07 2.30
C ALA A 201 8.40 26.20 0.79
N ASN A 202 7.76 25.21 0.14
CA ASN A 202 7.41 25.27 -1.29
C ASN A 202 6.14 26.10 -1.59
N GLY A 203 5.55 26.74 -0.58
CA GLY A 203 4.36 27.58 -0.70
C GLY A 203 3.02 26.83 -0.57
N LEU A 204 3.03 25.50 -0.38
CA LEU A 204 1.80 24.71 -0.21
C LEU A 204 1.13 25.06 1.13
N GLU A 205 -0.08 25.61 1.07
CA GLU A 205 -0.92 25.87 2.24
C GLU A 205 -1.62 24.59 2.70
N TYR A 206 -1.85 24.46 4.00
CA TYR A 206 -2.57 23.34 4.58
C TYR A 206 -3.34 23.77 5.83
N ALA A 207 -4.42 23.06 6.14
CA ALA A 207 -5.21 23.30 7.33
C ALA A 207 -5.86 22.01 7.85
N ALA A 208 -6.08 21.95 9.16
CA ALA A 208 -6.91 20.96 9.82
C ALA A 208 -7.88 21.62 10.80
N ARG A 209 -9.02 20.96 11.06
CA ARG A 209 -10.03 21.40 12.01
C ARG A 209 -10.61 20.19 12.73
N ALA A 210 -10.64 20.25 14.06
CA ALA A 210 -11.39 19.30 14.87
C ALA A 210 -12.49 20.01 15.65
N GLU A 211 -13.66 19.41 15.70
CA GLU A 211 -14.84 19.97 16.37
C GLU A 211 -15.69 18.88 17.03
N PHE A 212 -16.35 19.23 18.13
CA PHE A 212 -17.36 18.39 18.73
C PHE A 212 -18.67 18.52 17.94
N MET A 213 -19.20 17.39 17.52
CA MET A 213 -20.57 17.31 16.99
C MET A 213 -21.53 17.14 18.15
N ALA A 214 -22.42 18.11 18.37
CA ALA A 214 -23.37 18.06 19.48
C ALA A 214 -24.36 16.90 19.32
N LEU A 215 -24.41 16.01 20.32
CA LEU A 215 -25.32 14.88 20.41
C LEU A 215 -26.30 15.09 21.56
N GLY A 216 -27.45 14.44 21.51
CA GLY A 216 -28.53 14.59 22.50
C GLY A 216 -28.28 13.86 23.84
N SER A 217 -27.11 13.23 24.04
CA SER A 217 -26.79 12.46 25.24
C SER A 217 -25.60 13.05 25.99
N LYS A 218 -25.69 13.15 27.33
CA LYS A 218 -24.56 13.56 28.19
C LYS A 218 -23.48 12.46 28.34
N LEU A 219 -23.76 11.24 27.88
CA LEU A 219 -22.86 10.08 27.98
C LEU A 219 -22.12 9.79 26.68
N GLN A 220 -22.33 10.59 25.64
CA GLN A 220 -21.75 10.37 24.32
C GLN A 220 -21.20 11.68 23.77
N SER A 221 -20.02 11.60 23.16
CA SER A 221 -19.42 12.67 22.37
C SER A 221 -19.01 12.14 21.01
N VAL A 222 -19.02 13.01 20.00
CA VAL A 222 -18.41 12.73 18.69
C VAL A 222 -17.48 13.87 18.33
N VAL A 223 -16.22 13.55 18.04
CA VAL A 223 -15.24 14.47 17.47
C VAL A 223 -15.12 14.19 15.98
N VAL A 224 -15.06 15.25 15.19
CA VAL A 224 -14.85 15.18 13.74
C VAL A 224 -13.57 15.92 13.39
N LEU A 225 -12.59 15.24 12.77
CA LEU A 225 -11.36 15.83 12.26
C LEU A 225 -11.39 15.87 10.73
N ARG A 226 -11.07 17.02 10.15
CA ARG A 226 -10.84 17.22 8.72
C ARG A 226 -9.50 17.88 8.49
N ALA A 227 -8.82 17.47 7.41
CA ALA A 227 -7.54 18.04 7.02
C ALA A 227 -7.43 18.10 5.49
N ALA A 228 -6.74 19.11 4.97
CA ALA A 228 -6.54 19.28 3.54
C ALA A 228 -5.33 20.19 3.25
N THR A 229 -4.84 20.11 2.01
CA THR A 229 -3.87 21.03 1.43
C THR A 229 -4.57 22.05 0.52
N GLY A 230 -3.90 23.17 0.27
CA GLY A 230 -4.46 24.30 -0.45
C GLY A 230 -5.35 25.18 0.42
N LYS A 231 -5.95 26.21 -0.18
CA LYS A 231 -6.90 27.12 0.52
C LYS A 231 -8.20 26.38 0.78
N THR A 232 -8.34 25.77 1.95
CA THR A 232 -9.52 24.98 2.29
C THR A 232 -10.30 25.64 3.40
N LEU A 233 -11.55 25.97 3.10
CA LEU A 233 -12.56 26.32 4.08
C LEU A 233 -13.30 25.03 4.47
N PHE A 234 -13.27 24.68 5.75
CA PHE A 234 -14.05 23.58 6.27
C PHE A 234 -15.45 24.09 6.67
N PRO A 235 -16.52 23.79 5.92
CA PRO A 235 -17.87 24.11 6.35
C PRO A 235 -18.17 23.37 7.66
N SER A 236 -19.06 23.93 8.49
CA SER A 236 -19.49 23.24 9.71
C SER A 236 -20.07 21.86 9.37
N VAL A 237 -19.76 20.87 10.21
CA VAL A 237 -20.30 19.52 10.04
C VAL A 237 -21.81 19.56 10.25
N LYS A 238 -22.57 19.06 9.28
CA LYS A 238 -24.01 18.88 9.45
C LYS A 238 -24.25 17.88 10.58
N ARG A 239 -25.13 18.25 11.53
CA ARG A 239 -25.56 17.31 12.59
C ARG A 239 -26.23 16.10 11.97
N GLU A 240 -25.69 14.94 12.22
CA GLU A 240 -26.23 13.66 11.81
C GLU A 240 -25.91 12.60 12.86
N TRP A 241 -26.77 11.60 13.00
CA TRP A 241 -26.52 10.49 13.92
C TRP A 241 -25.26 9.71 13.50
N PHE A 242 -24.36 9.48 14.44
CA PHE A 242 -23.11 8.77 14.22
C PHE A 242 -23.31 7.43 13.49
N ASP A 243 -24.31 6.64 13.90
CA ASP A 243 -24.59 5.35 13.29
C ASP A 243 -25.02 5.45 11.82
N LYS A 244 -25.67 6.56 11.39
CA LYS A 244 -25.98 6.78 9.97
C LYS A 244 -24.72 7.09 9.16
N ILE A 245 -23.81 7.87 9.71
CA ILE A 245 -22.52 8.17 9.08
C ILE A 245 -21.69 6.89 8.98
N LEU A 246 -21.65 6.10 10.06
CA LEU A 246 -20.99 4.79 10.09
C LEU A 246 -21.57 3.83 9.05
N ALA A 247 -22.88 3.74 8.96
CA ALA A 247 -23.53 2.88 7.97
C ALA A 247 -23.15 3.25 6.52
N ARG A 248 -23.08 4.56 6.19
CA ARG A 248 -22.61 5.02 4.87
C ARG A 248 -21.14 4.71 4.64
N HIS A 249 -20.29 4.88 5.64
CA HIS A 249 -18.87 4.52 5.58
C HIS A 249 -18.71 3.03 5.27
N VAL A 250 -19.36 2.16 6.03
CA VAL A 250 -19.28 0.71 5.85
C VAL A 250 -19.83 0.29 4.49
N ALA A 251 -20.97 0.86 4.05
CA ALA A 251 -21.55 0.56 2.75
C ALA A 251 -20.63 0.99 1.58
N ASP A 252 -19.94 2.12 1.71
CA ASP A 252 -18.96 2.56 0.72
C ASP A 252 -17.73 1.65 0.69
N TYR A 253 -17.14 1.37 1.86
CA TYR A 253 -15.95 0.52 1.99
C TYR A 253 -16.19 -0.90 1.46
N ARG A 254 -17.32 -1.52 1.79
CA ARG A 254 -17.69 -2.87 1.37
C ARG A 254 -17.86 -3.03 -0.14
N LYS A 255 -18.12 -1.95 -0.90
CA LYS A 255 -18.09 -2.00 -2.37
C LYS A 255 -16.75 -2.50 -2.92
N TYR A 256 -15.67 -2.32 -2.18
CA TYR A 256 -14.33 -2.82 -2.50
C TYR A 256 -14.01 -4.12 -1.78
N TYR A 257 -14.17 -4.13 -0.45
CA TYR A 257 -13.72 -5.25 0.37
C TYR A 257 -14.44 -6.56 0.07
N ASP A 258 -15.76 -6.52 -0.13
CA ASP A 258 -16.58 -7.70 -0.37
C ASP A 258 -16.39 -8.32 -1.78
N ARG A 259 -15.61 -7.68 -2.67
CA ARG A 259 -15.35 -8.21 -4.02
C ARG A 259 -14.52 -9.49 -4.02
N MET A 260 -13.73 -9.75 -2.99
CA MET A 260 -12.92 -10.94 -2.86
C MET A 260 -12.88 -11.45 -1.43
N THR A 261 -12.88 -12.78 -1.28
CA THR A 261 -12.63 -13.47 -0.01
C THR A 261 -11.47 -14.45 -0.17
N PHE A 262 -10.67 -14.59 0.88
CA PHE A 262 -9.63 -15.60 1.00
C PHE A 262 -9.65 -16.17 2.41
N ASP A 263 -9.76 -17.51 2.52
CA ASP A 263 -9.96 -18.21 3.79
C ASP A 263 -9.08 -19.46 3.85
N LEU A 264 -8.32 -19.59 4.92
CA LEU A 264 -7.48 -20.75 5.26
C LEU A 264 -7.90 -21.41 6.58
N GLY A 265 -9.14 -21.20 7.00
CA GLY A 265 -9.69 -21.73 8.24
C GLY A 265 -9.56 -20.78 9.42
N LYS A 266 -9.98 -21.26 10.60
CA LYS A 266 -10.00 -20.47 11.83
C LYS A 266 -8.65 -20.46 12.51
N GLY A 267 -8.23 -19.29 12.99
CA GLY A 267 -7.09 -19.14 13.88
C GLY A 267 -7.49 -19.16 15.36
N ASP A 268 -6.50 -19.01 16.25
CA ASP A 268 -6.72 -18.84 17.69
C ASP A 268 -7.11 -17.39 17.98
N GLU A 269 -8.41 -17.10 17.91
CA GLU A 269 -8.97 -15.76 18.18
C GLU A 269 -9.08 -15.42 19.67
N THR A 270 -8.73 -16.37 20.56
CA THR A 270 -8.77 -16.16 22.03
C THR A 270 -7.60 -15.36 22.56
N VAL A 271 -6.51 -15.27 21.77
CA VAL A 271 -5.31 -14.52 22.13
C VAL A 271 -5.09 -13.33 21.16
N PRO A 272 -4.46 -12.24 21.64
CA PRO A 272 -4.10 -11.09 20.80
C PRO A 272 -3.33 -11.47 19.54
N THR A 273 -3.52 -10.71 18.45
CA THR A 273 -2.84 -10.96 17.18
C THR A 273 -1.32 -10.98 17.34
N ARG A 274 -0.74 -10.08 18.17
CA ARG A 274 0.69 -10.09 18.48
C ARG A 274 1.18 -11.41 19.09
N VAL A 275 0.34 -12.08 19.92
CA VAL A 275 0.70 -13.36 20.55
C VAL A 275 0.73 -14.48 19.51
N ARG A 276 -0.20 -14.47 18.54
CA ARG A 276 -0.16 -15.40 17.40
C ARG A 276 1.12 -15.17 16.57
N LEU A 277 1.44 -13.91 16.30
CA LEU A 277 2.64 -13.53 15.56
C LEU A 277 3.93 -13.95 16.30
N ASP A 278 3.97 -13.82 17.63
CA ASP A 278 5.11 -14.30 18.44
C ASP A 278 5.30 -15.82 18.38
N ARG A 279 4.20 -16.58 18.29
CA ARG A 279 4.27 -18.03 18.04
C ARG A 279 4.90 -18.34 16.67
N VAL A 280 4.52 -17.58 15.64
CA VAL A 280 5.10 -17.72 14.27
C VAL A 280 6.57 -17.31 14.27
N ARG A 281 6.96 -16.26 14.97
CA ARG A 281 8.37 -15.86 15.15
C ARG A 281 9.20 -16.98 15.77
N LYS A 282 8.61 -17.79 16.65
CA LYS A 282 9.21 -18.96 17.29
C LYS A 282 9.12 -20.26 16.46
N GLY A 283 8.54 -20.21 15.29
CA GLY A 283 8.50 -21.34 14.34
C GLY A 283 7.15 -22.04 14.17
N ALA A 284 6.10 -21.60 14.85
CA ALA A 284 4.76 -22.15 14.62
C ALA A 284 4.26 -21.79 13.20
N LYS A 285 3.37 -22.62 12.66
CA LYS A 285 2.60 -22.32 11.45
C LYS A 285 1.22 -21.81 11.84
N ASP A 286 0.75 -20.77 11.18
CA ASP A 286 -0.59 -20.21 11.37
C ASP A 286 -1.19 -19.78 10.02
N PRO A 287 -1.79 -20.69 9.26
CA PRO A 287 -2.41 -20.36 7.97
C PRO A 287 -3.48 -19.26 8.07
N ALA A 288 -4.27 -19.24 9.14
CA ALA A 288 -5.26 -18.19 9.34
C ALA A 288 -4.63 -16.80 9.54
N LEU A 289 -3.42 -16.72 10.09
CA LEU A 289 -2.68 -15.46 10.18
C LEU A 289 -2.15 -15.01 8.80
N ILE A 290 -1.82 -15.96 7.91
CA ILE A 290 -1.53 -15.68 6.49
C ILE A 290 -2.76 -15.06 5.80
N ALA A 291 -3.95 -15.66 6.00
CA ALA A 291 -5.20 -15.11 5.46
C ALA A 291 -5.51 -13.72 6.03
N LEU A 292 -5.30 -13.50 7.33
CA LEU A 292 -5.46 -12.20 7.95
C LEU A 292 -4.49 -11.16 7.36
N MET A 293 -3.22 -11.53 7.12
CA MET A 293 -2.22 -10.65 6.49
C MET A 293 -2.60 -10.29 5.05
N PHE A 294 -3.12 -11.24 4.27
CA PHE A 294 -3.66 -10.99 2.94
C PHE A 294 -4.82 -9.98 2.97
N ASN A 295 -5.81 -10.20 3.85
CA ASN A 295 -6.95 -9.32 4.01
C ASN A 295 -6.55 -7.94 4.55
N PHE A 296 -5.51 -7.88 5.40
CA PHE A 296 -4.92 -6.63 5.86
C PHE A 296 -4.25 -5.86 4.71
N GLY A 297 -3.51 -6.52 3.83
CA GLY A 297 -2.95 -5.89 2.62
C GLY A 297 -4.04 -5.29 1.72
N ARG A 298 -5.16 -5.99 1.50
CA ARG A 298 -6.33 -5.46 0.77
C ARG A 298 -6.95 -4.26 1.47
N TYR A 299 -7.12 -4.34 2.79
CA TYR A 299 -7.59 -3.24 3.62
C TYR A 299 -6.69 -2.01 3.48
N LEU A 300 -5.37 -2.18 3.56
CA LEU A 300 -4.40 -1.09 3.43
C LEU A 300 -4.49 -0.42 2.05
N LEU A 301 -4.57 -1.20 0.96
CA LEU A 301 -4.70 -0.64 -0.39
C LEU A 301 -5.98 0.19 -0.54
N ILE A 302 -7.13 -0.31 -0.08
CA ILE A 302 -8.40 0.43 -0.10
C ILE A 302 -8.30 1.71 0.75
N SER A 303 -7.54 1.67 1.86
CA SER A 303 -7.41 2.78 2.80
C SER A 303 -6.43 3.85 2.35
N CYS A 304 -5.48 3.56 1.42
CA CYS A 304 -4.46 4.51 0.99
C CYS A 304 -4.45 4.82 -0.51
N SER A 305 -5.33 4.20 -1.31
CA SER A 305 -5.34 4.41 -2.76
C SER A 305 -6.75 4.20 -3.32
N ARG A 306 -7.44 5.29 -3.63
CA ARG A 306 -8.78 5.29 -4.24
C ARG A 306 -8.85 6.23 -5.43
N PRO A 307 -9.80 6.07 -6.36
CA PRO A 307 -9.97 6.99 -7.48
C PRO A 307 -9.97 8.46 -7.04
N GLY A 308 -9.12 9.29 -7.67
CA GLY A 308 -9.00 10.72 -7.39
C GLY A 308 -8.00 11.10 -6.29
N THR A 309 -7.36 10.14 -5.61
CA THR A 309 -6.27 10.38 -4.65
C THR A 309 -4.89 10.29 -5.30
N LEU A 310 -3.83 10.59 -4.56
CA LEU A 310 -2.46 10.27 -4.96
C LEU A 310 -2.15 8.78 -4.72
N PRO A 311 -1.15 8.20 -5.41
CA PRO A 311 -0.78 6.81 -5.18
C PRO A 311 -0.16 6.58 -3.80
N ALA A 312 -0.23 5.34 -3.33
CA ALA A 312 0.47 4.88 -2.13
C ALA A 312 1.98 5.05 -2.28
N ASN A 313 2.59 5.85 -1.41
CA ASN A 313 4.05 6.00 -1.32
C ASN A 313 4.69 4.83 -0.56
N LEU A 314 5.99 4.91 -0.19
CA LEU A 314 6.69 3.87 0.57
C LEU A 314 6.00 3.49 1.90
N GLN A 315 5.24 4.39 2.50
CA GLN A 315 4.46 4.15 3.73
C GLN A 315 2.94 4.25 3.50
N GLY A 316 2.47 4.10 2.27
CA GLY A 316 1.07 4.28 1.90
C GLY A 316 0.66 5.75 2.00
N ILE A 317 -0.06 6.11 3.06
CA ILE A 317 -0.38 7.50 3.43
C ILE A 317 -0.05 7.78 4.90
N TRP A 318 0.57 6.83 5.61
CA TRP A 318 0.87 6.96 7.05
C TRP A 318 2.34 7.31 7.26
N ASN A 319 2.57 8.46 7.90
CA ASN A 319 3.91 8.98 8.18
C ASN A 319 3.89 9.94 9.36
N ASN A 320 4.76 9.73 10.34
CA ASN A 320 4.87 10.58 11.54
C ASN A 320 6.13 11.47 11.55
N SER A 321 6.80 11.64 10.41
CA SER A 321 8.06 12.38 10.32
C SER A 321 8.02 13.42 9.19
N ASN A 322 8.69 14.56 9.40
CA ASN A 322 8.96 15.55 8.35
C ASN A 322 10.25 15.25 7.56
N ASN A 323 11.02 14.27 8.04
CA ASN A 323 12.17 13.71 7.35
C ASN A 323 12.08 12.17 7.35
N PRO A 324 11.08 11.61 6.64
CA PRO A 324 10.85 10.17 6.65
C PRO A 324 11.95 9.41 5.90
N PRO A 325 12.15 8.12 6.20
CA PRO A 325 13.05 7.26 5.44
C PRO A 325 12.74 7.33 3.95
N TRP A 326 13.80 7.50 3.14
CA TRP A 326 13.69 7.65 1.66
C TRP A 326 12.64 8.67 1.22
N HIS A 327 12.45 9.75 2.01
CA HIS A 327 11.48 10.82 1.74
C HIS A 327 10.01 10.34 1.61
N CYS A 328 9.69 9.08 1.93
CA CYS A 328 8.43 8.41 1.58
C CYS A 328 8.08 8.58 0.10
N ASP A 329 9.09 8.45 -0.77
CA ASP A 329 8.97 8.72 -2.21
C ASP A 329 8.15 7.65 -2.97
N TYR A 330 7.92 7.91 -4.24
CA TYR A 330 7.50 6.91 -5.22
C TYR A 330 8.76 6.25 -5.79
N HIS A 331 9.19 5.15 -5.17
CA HIS A 331 10.43 4.47 -5.51
C HIS A 331 10.21 3.52 -6.68
N THR A 332 10.87 3.83 -7.84
CA THR A 332 10.50 3.26 -9.15
C THR A 332 11.26 1.99 -9.53
N ASN A 333 12.09 1.44 -8.65
CA ASN A 333 12.87 0.23 -8.97
C ASN A 333 12.27 -1.08 -8.45
N ILE A 334 11.21 -1.02 -7.63
CA ILE A 334 10.40 -2.15 -7.15
C ILE A 334 9.17 -1.69 -6.36
N ASN A 335 9.31 -0.70 -5.45
CA ASN A 335 8.37 -0.46 -4.37
C ASN A 335 7.02 0.05 -4.87
N ILE A 336 7.01 1.14 -5.68
CA ILE A 336 5.75 1.66 -6.23
C ILE A 336 5.06 0.63 -7.13
N GLN A 337 5.82 -0.18 -7.87
CA GLN A 337 5.30 -1.25 -8.70
C GLN A 337 4.61 -2.31 -7.85
N MET A 338 5.29 -2.79 -6.79
CA MET A 338 4.79 -3.83 -5.90
C MET A 338 3.55 -3.39 -5.14
N ASN A 339 3.44 -2.10 -4.78
CA ASN A 339 2.25 -1.55 -4.14
C ASN A 339 0.96 -1.84 -4.93
N TYR A 340 1.07 -2.02 -6.24
CA TYR A 340 -0.09 -2.18 -7.12
C TYR A 340 -0.19 -3.53 -7.82
N TRP A 341 0.77 -4.45 -7.63
CA TRP A 341 0.73 -5.76 -8.28
C TRP A 341 -0.52 -6.57 -7.96
N GLY A 342 -1.03 -6.45 -6.72
CA GLY A 342 -2.20 -7.19 -6.25
C GLY A 342 -3.53 -6.50 -6.50
N ALA A 343 -3.55 -5.25 -6.98
CA ALA A 343 -4.78 -4.46 -7.09
C ALA A 343 -5.82 -5.14 -7.99
N ASP A 344 -5.42 -5.52 -9.19
CA ASP A 344 -6.33 -6.10 -10.18
C ASP A 344 -6.71 -7.53 -9.83
N SER A 345 -5.74 -8.38 -9.51
CA SER A 345 -5.99 -9.79 -9.19
C SER A 345 -6.86 -9.95 -7.94
N ALA A 346 -6.73 -9.07 -6.94
CA ALA A 346 -7.60 -9.04 -5.75
C ALA A 346 -8.94 -8.31 -5.96
N ASN A 347 -9.32 -8.03 -7.23
CA ASN A 347 -10.57 -7.36 -7.62
C ASN A 347 -10.71 -5.93 -7.06
N LEU A 348 -9.59 -5.21 -6.97
CA LEU A 348 -9.47 -3.83 -6.51
C LEU A 348 -8.94 -2.91 -7.62
N SER A 349 -9.32 -3.16 -8.88
CA SER A 349 -8.82 -2.43 -10.06
C SER A 349 -9.00 -0.91 -9.95
N ASP A 350 -10.09 -0.45 -9.30
CA ASP A 350 -10.28 0.99 -9.05
C ASP A 350 -9.13 1.59 -8.20
N CYS A 351 -8.55 0.79 -7.29
CA CYS A 351 -7.44 1.22 -6.44
C CYS A 351 -6.10 1.33 -7.20
N PHE A 352 -6.02 0.84 -8.43
CA PHE A 352 -4.87 1.03 -9.31
C PHE A 352 -4.85 2.42 -9.96
N THR A 353 -6.03 3.01 -10.19
CA THR A 353 -6.15 4.25 -10.97
C THR A 353 -5.33 5.44 -10.43
N PRO A 354 -5.14 5.63 -9.11
CA PRO A 354 -4.27 6.70 -8.61
C PRO A 354 -2.83 6.65 -9.18
N LEU A 355 -2.27 5.45 -9.38
CA LEU A 355 -0.95 5.30 -9.96
C LEU A 355 -0.92 5.79 -11.41
N SER A 356 -1.81 5.30 -12.26
CA SER A 356 -1.85 5.69 -13.67
C SER A 356 -2.25 7.15 -13.87
N ASP A 357 -3.12 7.69 -13.02
CA ASP A 357 -3.49 9.11 -13.01
C ASP A 357 -2.30 10.00 -12.63
N TRP A 358 -1.51 9.59 -11.63
CA TRP A 358 -0.27 10.28 -11.27
C TRP A 358 0.74 10.24 -12.43
N MET A 359 0.94 9.10 -13.07
CA MET A 359 1.83 8.96 -14.22
C MET A 359 1.42 9.92 -15.36
N LEU A 360 0.13 9.98 -15.71
CA LEU A 360 -0.37 10.91 -16.74
C LEU A 360 -0.21 12.38 -16.33
N LYS A 361 -0.59 12.74 -15.11
CA LYS A 361 -0.50 14.12 -14.62
C LYS A 361 0.94 14.60 -14.51
N SER A 362 1.86 13.72 -14.13
CA SER A 362 3.28 14.01 -14.00
C SER A 362 4.06 13.90 -15.33
N LEU A 363 3.46 13.35 -16.38
CA LEU A 363 4.12 13.13 -17.66
C LEU A 363 4.83 14.38 -18.23
N PRO A 364 4.21 15.58 -18.24
CA PRO A 364 4.90 16.78 -18.73
C PRO A 364 6.14 17.15 -17.90
N VAL A 365 6.13 16.85 -16.58
CA VAL A 365 7.28 17.09 -15.69
C VAL A 365 8.37 16.06 -15.96
N ALA A 366 8.02 14.79 -16.07
CA ALA A 366 8.95 13.71 -16.41
C ALA A 366 9.62 13.94 -17.76
N GLU A 367 8.86 14.35 -18.80
CA GLU A 367 9.41 14.72 -20.11
C GLU A 367 10.35 15.93 -20.05
N ALA A 368 9.99 16.97 -19.30
CA ALA A 368 10.82 18.16 -19.15
C ALA A 368 12.14 17.83 -18.42
N GLY A 369 12.07 17.05 -17.34
CA GLY A 369 13.25 16.56 -16.61
C GLY A 369 14.15 15.68 -17.47
N THR A 370 13.53 14.76 -18.24
CA THR A 370 14.25 13.90 -19.19
C THR A 370 14.98 14.71 -20.25
N ARG A 371 14.31 15.69 -20.89
CA ARG A 371 14.95 16.56 -21.90
C ARG A 371 16.03 17.47 -21.33
N ALA A 372 15.90 17.89 -20.07
CA ALA A 372 16.93 18.68 -19.40
C ALA A 372 18.23 17.88 -19.22
N ALA A 373 18.14 16.59 -18.90
CA ALA A 373 19.29 15.69 -18.74
C ALA A 373 19.78 15.09 -20.08
N PHE A 374 18.84 14.79 -21.00
CA PHE A 374 19.09 14.17 -22.31
C PHE A 374 18.46 15.00 -23.45
N PRO A 375 19.12 16.09 -23.90
CA PRO A 375 18.50 17.09 -24.79
C PRO A 375 17.93 16.55 -26.12
N ASN A 376 18.48 15.45 -26.63
CA ASN A 376 18.05 14.81 -27.89
C ASN A 376 17.05 13.66 -27.68
N SER A 377 16.59 13.42 -26.45
CA SER A 377 15.64 12.35 -26.15
C SER A 377 14.23 12.67 -26.63
N LYS A 378 13.48 11.61 -26.98
CA LYS A 378 12.03 11.62 -27.12
C LYS A 378 11.41 10.94 -25.89
N GLY A 379 10.14 11.24 -25.59
CA GLY A 379 9.43 10.61 -24.48
C GLY A 379 9.97 10.98 -23.12
N TYR A 380 9.90 10.03 -22.18
CA TYR A 380 10.24 10.27 -20.76
C TYR A 380 10.90 9.06 -20.08
N ALA A 381 11.64 9.37 -19.02
CA ALA A 381 12.19 8.41 -18.06
C ALA A 381 11.93 8.90 -16.63
N TYR A 382 12.03 8.00 -15.68
CA TYR A 382 12.00 8.33 -14.25
C TYR A 382 13.37 8.19 -13.61
N ARG A 383 13.61 9.01 -12.58
CA ARG A 383 14.64 8.72 -11.59
C ARG A 383 14.13 7.64 -10.62
N THR A 384 15.03 7.04 -9.85
CA THR A 384 14.66 6.01 -8.86
C THR A 384 13.66 6.53 -7.85
N SER A 385 13.80 7.77 -7.42
CA SER A 385 12.90 8.46 -6.49
C SER A 385 12.06 9.50 -7.22
N ALA A 386 10.77 9.60 -6.92
CA ALA A 386 9.88 10.63 -7.45
C ALA A 386 8.90 11.12 -6.36
N ASN A 387 8.43 12.37 -6.50
CA ASN A 387 7.47 12.98 -5.59
C ASN A 387 6.05 13.07 -6.21
N ALA A 388 5.11 13.62 -5.45
CA ALA A 388 3.71 13.73 -5.85
C ALA A 388 3.46 14.54 -7.13
N VAL A 389 4.34 15.47 -7.49
CA VAL A 389 4.21 16.30 -8.70
C VAL A 389 5.06 15.83 -9.88
N GLY A 390 5.75 14.67 -9.73
CA GLY A 390 6.58 14.07 -10.76
C GLY A 390 8.03 14.56 -10.78
N GLY A 391 8.45 15.37 -9.81
CA GLY A 391 9.85 15.74 -9.61
C GLY A 391 10.66 14.51 -9.18
N GLY A 392 11.80 14.26 -9.84
CA GLY A 392 12.63 13.10 -9.57
C GLY A 392 13.92 13.42 -8.84
N GLY A 393 14.45 12.46 -8.08
CA GLY A 393 15.71 12.55 -7.38
C GLY A 393 16.51 11.24 -7.45
N TRP A 394 17.77 11.29 -7.02
CA TRP A 394 18.74 10.21 -7.08
C TRP A 394 19.06 9.81 -8.52
N ARG A 395 19.53 8.58 -8.75
CA ARG A 395 19.99 8.12 -10.07
C ARG A 395 18.84 7.91 -11.07
N TRP A 396 19.16 8.02 -12.35
CA TRP A 396 18.24 7.63 -13.41
C TRP A 396 17.99 6.12 -13.40
N ASN A 397 16.72 5.76 -13.35
CA ASN A 397 16.24 4.39 -13.50
C ASN A 397 15.59 4.23 -14.87
N PHE A 398 16.37 3.89 -15.89
CA PHE A 398 15.89 3.81 -17.27
C PHE A 398 14.78 2.77 -17.45
N ALA A 399 14.81 1.70 -16.66
CA ALA A 399 13.77 0.67 -16.67
C ALA A 399 12.50 1.07 -15.89
N GLY A 400 12.53 2.11 -15.05
CA GLY A 400 11.41 2.48 -14.17
C GLY A 400 10.14 2.88 -14.93
N ALA A 401 10.25 3.77 -15.93
CA ALA A 401 9.12 4.18 -16.75
C ALA A 401 8.61 3.02 -17.64
N PRO A 402 9.45 2.25 -18.36
CA PRO A 402 9.06 1.03 -19.05
C PRO A 402 8.29 0.03 -18.17
N TRP A 403 8.77 -0.23 -16.95
CA TRP A 403 8.12 -1.15 -16.03
C TRP A 403 6.72 -0.69 -15.62
N LEU A 404 6.60 0.56 -15.18
CA LEU A 404 5.29 1.13 -14.79
C LEU A 404 4.31 1.19 -15.99
N ALA A 405 4.80 1.50 -17.18
CA ALA A 405 3.98 1.50 -18.38
C ALA A 405 3.51 0.08 -18.79
N ALA A 406 4.36 -0.93 -18.65
CA ALA A 406 3.98 -2.33 -18.85
C ALA A 406 2.95 -2.80 -17.80
N GLN A 407 3.05 -2.30 -16.56
CA GLN A 407 2.07 -2.58 -15.51
C GLN A 407 0.69 -1.94 -15.81
N CYS A 408 0.64 -0.77 -16.45
CA CYS A 408 -0.62 -0.21 -16.96
C CYS A 408 -1.24 -1.12 -18.03
N TYR A 409 -0.43 -1.78 -18.86
CA TYR A 409 -0.94 -2.77 -19.81
C TYR A 409 -1.47 -4.03 -19.09
N ASP A 410 -0.80 -4.51 -18.03
CA ASP A 410 -1.31 -5.62 -17.21
C ASP A 410 -2.68 -5.25 -16.60
N HIS A 411 -2.85 -4.03 -16.07
CA HIS A 411 -4.15 -3.52 -15.60
C HIS A 411 -5.24 -3.60 -16.68
N TRP A 412 -4.92 -3.24 -17.93
CA TRP A 412 -5.86 -3.42 -19.04
C TRP A 412 -6.19 -4.90 -19.29
N LEU A 413 -5.25 -5.81 -19.15
CA LEU A 413 -5.53 -7.25 -19.29
C LEU A 413 -6.57 -7.75 -18.29
N PHE A 414 -6.59 -7.23 -17.08
CA PHE A 414 -7.59 -7.56 -16.07
C PHE A 414 -8.93 -6.86 -16.30
N THR A 415 -8.92 -5.59 -16.73
CA THR A 415 -10.13 -4.76 -16.81
C THR A 415 -10.83 -4.85 -18.14
N ARG A 416 -10.09 -5.05 -19.24
CA ARG A 416 -10.55 -4.99 -20.63
C ARG A 416 -11.16 -3.64 -21.00
N ASP A 417 -10.86 -2.57 -20.26
CA ASP A 417 -11.30 -1.22 -20.56
C ASP A 417 -10.51 -0.65 -21.76
N ARG A 418 -11.12 -0.68 -22.94
CA ARG A 418 -10.51 -0.19 -24.18
C ARG A 418 -10.28 1.32 -24.18
N LYS A 419 -11.09 2.07 -23.41
CA LYS A 419 -10.88 3.52 -23.24
C LYS A 419 -9.60 3.77 -22.45
N TYR A 420 -9.42 3.07 -21.32
CA TYR A 420 -8.20 3.11 -20.54
C TYR A 420 -6.97 2.73 -21.39
N LEU A 421 -7.04 1.65 -22.18
CA LEU A 421 -5.95 1.24 -23.05
C LEU A 421 -5.54 2.36 -24.02
N LYS A 422 -6.52 3.06 -24.63
CA LYS A 422 -6.27 4.12 -25.61
C LYS A 422 -5.79 5.43 -24.97
N GLU A 423 -6.45 5.86 -23.89
CA GLU A 423 -6.28 7.22 -23.36
C GLU A 423 -5.22 7.30 -22.26
N VAL A 424 -4.92 6.19 -21.57
CA VAL A 424 -3.99 6.13 -20.45
C VAL A 424 -2.77 5.27 -20.78
N CYS A 425 -3.00 3.99 -21.06
CA CYS A 425 -1.94 3.01 -21.22
C CYS A 425 -1.07 3.29 -22.45
N TRP A 426 -1.71 3.52 -23.61
CA TRP A 426 -0.99 3.75 -24.87
C TRP A 426 0.00 4.93 -24.85
N PRO A 427 -0.37 6.16 -24.43
CA PRO A 427 0.57 7.27 -24.38
C PRO A 427 1.71 7.03 -23.39
N LEU A 428 1.47 6.38 -22.25
CA LEU A 428 2.51 6.04 -21.29
C LEU A 428 3.51 5.03 -21.87
N MET A 429 3.03 3.95 -22.47
CA MET A 429 3.91 2.95 -23.11
C MET A 429 4.71 3.55 -24.27
N LYS A 430 4.05 4.34 -25.12
CA LYS A 430 4.70 4.97 -26.28
C LYS A 430 5.81 5.90 -25.83
N GLY A 431 5.55 6.80 -24.88
CA GLY A 431 6.55 7.76 -24.39
C GLY A 431 7.74 7.08 -23.70
N ALA A 432 7.51 6.05 -22.87
CA ALA A 432 8.58 5.27 -22.26
C ALA A 432 9.44 4.56 -23.32
N ALA A 433 8.82 3.95 -24.33
CA ALA A 433 9.53 3.27 -25.42
C ALA A 433 10.29 4.25 -26.31
N GLU A 434 9.72 5.42 -26.64
CA GLU A 434 10.40 6.46 -27.44
C GLU A 434 11.68 6.96 -26.76
N PHE A 435 11.68 7.10 -25.42
CA PHE A 435 12.90 7.43 -24.68
C PHE A 435 13.96 6.33 -24.85
N MET A 436 13.59 5.09 -24.62
CA MET A 436 14.53 3.97 -24.74
C MET A 436 15.10 3.84 -26.14
N ILE A 437 14.26 3.91 -27.17
CA ILE A 437 14.68 3.82 -28.58
C ILE A 437 15.63 4.97 -28.95
N SER A 438 15.30 6.20 -28.55
CA SER A 438 16.10 7.37 -28.92
C SER A 438 17.39 7.53 -28.14
N THR A 439 17.51 6.90 -26.96
CA THR A 439 18.57 7.24 -26.00
C THR A 439 19.31 6.04 -25.46
N GLN A 440 18.64 4.93 -25.14
CA GLN A 440 19.22 3.82 -24.37
C GLN A 440 19.51 2.56 -25.19
N LEU A 441 18.81 2.35 -26.33
CA LEU A 441 19.07 1.17 -27.16
C LEU A 441 20.29 1.35 -28.07
N LYS A 442 21.09 0.28 -28.18
CA LYS A 442 22.28 0.21 -29.03
C LYS A 442 22.25 -1.10 -29.82
N GLU A 443 22.29 -0.97 -31.18
CA GLU A 443 22.45 -2.12 -32.07
C GLU A 443 23.95 -2.43 -32.21
N ARG A 444 24.28 -3.70 -32.03
CA ARG A 444 25.65 -4.25 -32.13
C ARG A 444 25.96 -4.67 -33.57
N PRO A 445 27.24 -4.89 -33.93
CA PRO A 445 27.64 -5.35 -35.26
C PRO A 445 26.98 -6.68 -35.68
N ASP A 446 26.62 -7.55 -34.73
CA ASP A 446 25.92 -8.82 -34.98
C ASP A 446 24.40 -8.66 -35.16
N GLY A 447 23.88 -7.44 -35.09
CA GLY A 447 22.46 -7.11 -35.18
C GLY A 447 21.68 -7.27 -33.87
N THR A 448 22.31 -7.71 -32.77
CA THR A 448 21.67 -7.76 -31.44
C THR A 448 21.49 -6.35 -30.91
N ILE A 449 20.35 -6.10 -30.25
CA ILE A 449 20.04 -4.81 -29.60
C ILE A 449 20.08 -4.96 -28.10
N VAL A 450 20.83 -4.08 -27.44
CA VAL A 450 21.01 -4.04 -25.98
C VAL A 450 20.59 -2.71 -25.40
N VAL A 451 20.13 -2.72 -24.16
CA VAL A 451 20.06 -1.53 -23.32
C VAL A 451 21.48 -1.23 -22.86
N LYS A 452 22.02 -0.06 -23.26
CA LYS A 452 23.36 0.36 -22.87
C LYS A 452 23.36 0.89 -21.44
N ASP A 453 24.48 0.76 -20.75
CA ASP A 453 24.69 1.26 -19.38
C ASP A 453 23.57 0.85 -18.43
N GLY A 454 23.11 -0.41 -18.55
CA GLY A 454 22.04 -0.98 -17.75
C GLY A 454 22.43 -1.16 -16.29
N TRP A 455 21.45 -1.29 -15.43
CA TRP A 455 21.64 -1.46 -14.00
C TRP A 455 20.72 -2.54 -13.42
N SER A 456 21.29 -3.49 -12.66
CA SER A 456 20.48 -4.39 -11.84
C SER A 456 20.29 -3.79 -10.44
N PRO A 457 19.11 -3.26 -10.10
CA PRO A 457 18.89 -2.69 -8.77
C PRO A 457 19.16 -3.70 -7.65
N GLU A 458 19.84 -3.35 -6.54
CA GLU A 458 20.56 -2.09 -6.33
C GLU A 458 22.04 -2.38 -6.12
N HIS A 459 22.66 -3.22 -6.93
CA HIS A 459 24.06 -3.65 -6.79
C HIS A 459 24.75 -3.93 -8.13
N GLY A 460 26.00 -4.29 -8.04
CA GLY A 460 26.83 -4.64 -9.18
C GLY A 460 27.20 -3.46 -10.09
N PRO A 461 27.99 -3.71 -11.12
CA PRO A 461 28.37 -2.69 -12.09
C PRO A 461 27.21 -2.38 -13.05
N ARG A 462 27.30 -1.21 -13.68
CA ARG A 462 26.57 -0.92 -14.91
C ARG A 462 27.26 -1.60 -16.07
N GLU A 463 26.49 -2.20 -16.97
CA GLU A 463 26.98 -2.73 -18.25
C GLU A 463 25.87 -2.79 -19.31
N ASP A 464 26.27 -2.95 -20.57
CA ASP A 464 25.31 -3.14 -21.67
C ASP A 464 24.66 -4.53 -21.53
N GLY A 465 23.33 -4.61 -21.65
CA GLY A 465 22.63 -5.88 -21.72
C GLY A 465 22.29 -6.54 -20.38
N VAL A 466 22.20 -5.76 -19.30
CA VAL A 466 21.73 -6.24 -17.99
C VAL A 466 20.33 -6.88 -18.12
N ALA A 467 20.16 -8.08 -17.57
CA ALA A 467 18.94 -8.89 -17.76
C ALA A 467 17.66 -8.15 -17.32
N HIS A 468 17.69 -7.45 -16.17
CA HIS A 468 16.56 -6.64 -15.71
C HIS A 468 16.03 -5.68 -16.76
N ASP A 469 16.91 -4.87 -17.36
CA ASP A 469 16.51 -3.86 -18.34
C ASP A 469 16.05 -4.50 -19.64
N GLN A 470 16.73 -5.56 -20.10
CA GLN A 470 16.38 -6.29 -21.30
C GLN A 470 15.01 -6.98 -21.20
N GLN A 471 14.72 -7.59 -20.05
CA GLN A 471 13.46 -8.28 -19.80
C GLN A 471 12.29 -7.29 -19.76
N ILE A 472 12.46 -6.14 -19.10
CA ILE A 472 11.44 -5.09 -19.04
C ILE A 472 11.19 -4.50 -20.44
N MET A 473 12.23 -4.27 -21.22
CA MET A 473 12.07 -3.78 -22.60
C MET A 473 11.31 -4.77 -23.47
N ARG A 474 11.62 -6.06 -23.37
CA ARG A 474 10.90 -7.11 -24.11
C ARG A 474 9.42 -7.15 -23.74
N GLU A 475 9.10 -7.09 -22.44
CA GLU A 475 7.72 -7.06 -21.98
C GLU A 475 6.99 -5.81 -22.48
N LEU A 476 7.59 -4.61 -22.37
CA LEU A 476 7.00 -3.37 -22.87
C LEU A 476 6.73 -3.43 -24.38
N PHE A 477 7.69 -3.90 -25.19
CA PHE A 477 7.53 -3.95 -26.63
C PHE A 477 6.46 -4.95 -27.07
N ARG A 478 6.38 -6.11 -26.44
CA ARG A 478 5.30 -7.07 -26.65
C ARG A 478 3.93 -6.48 -26.28
N SER A 479 3.87 -5.76 -25.16
CA SER A 479 2.66 -5.05 -24.73
C SER A 479 2.24 -3.98 -25.74
N ILE A 480 3.18 -3.20 -26.28
CA ILE A 480 2.93 -2.21 -27.31
C ILE A 480 2.37 -2.85 -28.59
N LEU A 481 3.00 -3.93 -29.05
CA LEU A 481 2.55 -4.62 -30.28
C LEU A 481 1.14 -5.22 -30.10
N ALA A 482 0.86 -5.80 -28.95
CA ALA A 482 -0.46 -6.33 -28.62
C ALA A 482 -1.52 -5.23 -28.49
N ALA A 483 -1.19 -4.11 -27.82
CA ALA A 483 -2.06 -2.94 -27.71
C ALA A 483 -2.31 -2.28 -29.07
N ALA A 484 -1.29 -2.14 -29.92
CA ALA A 484 -1.41 -1.60 -31.28
C ALA A 484 -2.39 -2.43 -32.12
N LYS A 485 -2.29 -3.76 -32.05
CA LYS A 485 -3.23 -4.69 -32.71
C LYS A 485 -4.66 -4.47 -32.22
N GLU A 486 -4.87 -4.37 -30.90
CA GLU A 486 -6.19 -4.14 -30.27
C GLU A 486 -6.75 -2.76 -30.69
N LEU A 487 -5.93 -1.72 -30.70
CA LEU A 487 -6.32 -0.36 -31.05
C LEU A 487 -6.35 -0.11 -32.57
N LYS A 488 -5.88 -1.05 -33.39
CA LYS A 488 -5.74 -0.95 -34.85
C LYS A 488 -4.81 0.21 -35.27
N ILE A 489 -3.66 0.32 -34.62
CA ILE A 489 -2.60 1.29 -34.91
C ILE A 489 -1.50 0.58 -35.72
N ASP A 490 -1.14 1.14 -36.89
CA ASP A 490 -0.05 0.65 -37.73
C ASP A 490 0.76 1.84 -38.27
N ASP A 491 1.44 2.53 -37.39
CA ASP A 491 2.27 3.70 -37.70
C ASP A 491 3.77 3.34 -37.75
N ALA A 492 4.60 4.33 -38.06
CA ALA A 492 6.06 4.16 -38.12
C ALA A 492 6.66 3.74 -36.76
N PHE A 493 6.08 4.19 -35.65
CA PHE A 493 6.52 3.80 -34.31
C PHE A 493 6.28 2.31 -34.04
N VAL A 494 5.09 1.80 -34.37
CA VAL A 494 4.76 0.37 -34.20
C VAL A 494 5.66 -0.50 -35.05
N LYS A 495 5.95 -0.07 -36.30
CA LYS A 495 6.88 -0.77 -37.22
C LYS A 495 8.30 -0.81 -36.66
N GLU A 496 8.77 0.28 -36.06
CA GLU A 496 10.09 0.31 -35.41
C GLU A 496 10.17 -0.61 -34.21
N VAL A 497 9.14 -0.62 -33.34
CA VAL A 497 9.06 -1.56 -32.23
C VAL A 497 9.07 -3.02 -32.70
N ALA A 498 8.31 -3.32 -33.77
CA ALA A 498 8.29 -4.66 -34.36
C ALA A 498 9.64 -5.07 -34.98
N ARG A 499 10.44 -4.11 -35.49
CA ARG A 499 11.80 -4.36 -35.96
C ARG A 499 12.79 -4.68 -34.85
N ILE A 500 12.63 -3.99 -33.70
CA ILE A 500 13.58 -4.05 -32.55
C ILE A 500 13.32 -5.27 -31.67
N GLU A 501 12.04 -5.57 -31.34
CA GLU A 501 11.69 -6.58 -30.33
C GLU A 501 12.41 -7.93 -30.54
N PRO A 502 12.40 -8.55 -31.75
CA PRO A 502 13.04 -9.84 -31.96
C PRO A 502 14.57 -9.81 -31.88
N LYS A 503 15.18 -8.61 -31.98
CA LYS A 503 16.62 -8.40 -31.90
C LYS A 503 17.13 -8.12 -30.49
N LEU A 504 16.24 -7.91 -29.51
CA LEU A 504 16.66 -7.68 -28.13
C LEU A 504 17.48 -8.87 -27.62
N LEU A 505 18.58 -8.58 -26.93
CA LEU A 505 19.47 -9.58 -26.32
C LEU A 505 18.63 -10.56 -25.49
N LYS A 506 18.81 -11.85 -25.74
CA LYS A 506 18.06 -12.92 -25.04
C LYS A 506 18.66 -13.20 -23.67
N ASP A 507 17.82 -13.74 -22.79
CA ASP A 507 18.25 -14.25 -21.49
C ASP A 507 19.29 -15.37 -21.66
N LYS A 508 20.27 -15.43 -20.73
CA LYS A 508 21.38 -16.38 -20.75
C LYS A 508 21.36 -17.28 -19.54
N ILE A 509 21.86 -18.50 -19.70
CA ILE A 509 22.13 -19.43 -18.60
C ILE A 509 23.62 -19.39 -18.30
N GLY A 510 23.97 -19.12 -17.06
CA GLY A 510 25.36 -18.96 -16.63
C GLY A 510 26.05 -20.27 -16.26
N SER A 511 27.30 -20.15 -15.82
CA SER A 511 28.24 -21.26 -15.61
C SER A 511 27.83 -22.28 -14.54
N TRP A 512 26.94 -21.91 -13.58
CA TRP A 512 26.44 -22.83 -12.56
C TRP A 512 24.95 -23.18 -12.75
N GLY A 513 24.39 -22.90 -13.96
CA GLY A 513 23.03 -23.21 -14.36
C GLY A 513 21.99 -22.15 -13.99
N GLN A 514 22.39 -21.00 -13.48
CA GLN A 514 21.52 -19.87 -13.12
C GLN A 514 21.06 -19.06 -14.34
N LEU A 515 19.91 -18.40 -14.24
CA LEU A 515 19.56 -17.30 -15.13
C LEU A 515 20.48 -16.11 -14.79
N GLN A 516 21.26 -15.62 -15.77
CA GLN A 516 22.27 -14.60 -15.56
C GLN A 516 21.63 -13.23 -15.23
N GLU A 517 22.23 -12.49 -14.31
CA GLU A 517 21.81 -11.14 -13.94
C GLU A 517 22.48 -10.07 -14.80
N TRP A 518 23.73 -10.27 -15.17
CA TRP A 518 24.49 -9.42 -16.10
C TRP A 518 24.80 -10.16 -17.39
N GLU A 519 25.15 -9.44 -18.43
CA GLU A 519 25.62 -10.07 -19.66
C GLU A 519 26.90 -10.85 -19.46
N THR A 520 27.82 -10.31 -18.66
CA THR A 520 29.01 -11.02 -18.16
C THR A 520 28.58 -11.97 -17.05
N ASP A 521 28.95 -13.27 -17.16
CA ASP A 521 28.66 -14.26 -16.12
C ASP A 521 29.49 -14.00 -14.86
N ARG A 522 28.91 -13.23 -13.95
CA ARG A 522 29.53 -12.80 -12.67
C ARG A 522 28.70 -13.14 -11.44
N ASP A 523 27.54 -13.74 -11.64
CA ASP A 523 26.62 -14.11 -10.56
C ASP A 523 27.29 -15.09 -9.59
N LYS A 524 27.01 -14.90 -8.30
CA LYS A 524 27.59 -15.75 -7.25
C LYS A 524 26.49 -16.52 -6.52
N LYS A 525 26.65 -17.81 -6.42
CA LYS A 525 25.82 -18.65 -5.54
C LYS A 525 26.05 -18.22 -4.08
N GLY A 526 24.96 -18.04 -3.32
CA GLY A 526 25.02 -17.60 -1.94
C GLY A 526 24.95 -16.08 -1.77
N ASP A 527 24.72 -15.31 -2.83
CA ASP A 527 24.51 -13.86 -2.75
C ASP A 527 23.34 -13.52 -1.82
N GLN A 528 23.57 -12.54 -0.93
CA GLN A 528 22.60 -12.08 0.07
C GLN A 528 21.80 -10.85 -0.38
N HIS A 529 22.00 -10.38 -1.60
CA HIS A 529 21.30 -9.18 -2.06
C HIS A 529 19.79 -9.38 -2.09
N ARG A 530 19.07 -8.34 -1.67
CA ARG A 530 17.59 -8.39 -1.50
C ARG A 530 16.85 -8.43 -2.83
N HIS A 531 17.34 -7.76 -3.89
CA HIS A 531 16.69 -7.74 -5.18
C HIS A 531 16.89 -9.04 -5.96
N THR A 532 15.89 -9.42 -6.74
CA THR A 532 15.90 -10.51 -7.72
C THR A 532 15.55 -9.96 -9.11
N SER A 533 16.13 -8.81 -9.46
CA SER A 533 15.78 -8.00 -10.62
C SER A 533 15.87 -8.76 -11.95
N HIS A 534 16.85 -9.65 -12.11
CA HIS A 534 17.04 -10.53 -13.27
C HIS A 534 15.97 -11.61 -13.44
N LEU A 535 15.05 -11.74 -12.50
CA LEU A 535 13.92 -12.67 -12.58
C LEU A 535 12.60 -11.97 -12.96
N TYR A 536 12.67 -10.70 -13.39
CA TYR A 536 11.51 -9.93 -13.84
C TYR A 536 10.69 -10.69 -14.90
N ALA A 537 11.36 -11.35 -15.86
CA ALA A 537 10.71 -12.10 -16.94
C ALA A 537 9.83 -13.27 -16.45
N VAL A 538 10.03 -13.76 -15.23
CA VAL A 538 9.16 -14.74 -14.56
C VAL A 538 7.99 -14.05 -13.89
N TYR A 539 8.29 -13.02 -13.05
CA TYR A 539 7.29 -12.20 -12.36
C TYR A 539 7.86 -10.83 -12.01
N PRO A 540 7.14 -9.71 -12.30
CA PRO A 540 5.77 -9.60 -12.83
C PRO A 540 5.65 -9.81 -14.34
N GLY A 541 6.74 -9.86 -15.10
CA GLY A 541 6.73 -10.22 -16.51
C GLY A 541 6.17 -11.61 -16.78
N SER A 542 6.14 -12.01 -18.04
CA SER A 542 5.50 -13.26 -18.47
C SER A 542 6.26 -14.02 -19.56
N THR A 543 7.48 -13.57 -19.85
CA THR A 543 8.25 -14.13 -20.99
C THR A 543 9.02 -15.41 -20.65
N ILE A 544 9.19 -15.73 -19.35
CA ILE A 544 9.77 -16.98 -18.88
C ILE A 544 8.71 -17.78 -18.06
N SER A 545 8.45 -19.01 -18.46
CA SER A 545 7.54 -19.91 -17.76
C SER A 545 7.90 -21.38 -17.98
N PRO A 546 7.54 -22.29 -17.06
CA PRO A 546 7.78 -23.73 -17.22
C PRO A 546 7.20 -24.33 -18.51
N LYS A 547 6.09 -23.75 -19.00
CA LYS A 547 5.41 -24.22 -20.21
C LYS A 547 6.06 -23.70 -21.49
N ALA A 548 6.40 -22.42 -21.56
CA ALA A 548 6.85 -21.78 -22.82
C ALA A 548 8.38 -21.82 -22.97
N THR A 549 9.13 -21.77 -21.89
CA THR A 549 10.59 -21.66 -21.86
C THR A 549 11.17 -22.52 -20.72
N PRO A 550 11.01 -23.87 -20.77
CA PRO A 550 11.33 -24.75 -19.64
C PRO A 550 12.79 -24.67 -19.18
N GLU A 551 13.75 -24.53 -20.08
CA GLU A 551 15.18 -24.40 -19.74
C GLU A 551 15.47 -23.10 -18.98
N LEU A 552 14.91 -21.97 -19.43
CA LEU A 552 15.06 -20.68 -18.73
C LEU A 552 14.29 -20.67 -17.41
N ALA A 553 13.15 -21.36 -17.31
CA ALA A 553 12.41 -21.49 -16.07
C ALA A 553 13.22 -22.32 -15.03
N GLU A 554 13.90 -23.37 -15.47
CA GLU A 554 14.78 -24.15 -14.58
C GLU A 554 16.00 -23.32 -14.13
N ALA A 555 16.60 -22.57 -15.06
CA ALA A 555 17.68 -21.65 -14.72
C ALA A 555 17.23 -20.55 -13.74
N ALA A 556 15.99 -20.05 -13.86
CA ALA A 556 15.41 -19.10 -12.90
C ALA A 556 15.22 -19.74 -11.51
N LYS A 557 14.79 -21.01 -11.43
CA LYS A 557 14.75 -21.74 -10.14
C LYS A 557 16.14 -21.87 -9.51
N VAL A 558 17.15 -22.17 -10.31
CA VAL A 558 18.54 -22.26 -9.84
C VAL A 558 19.03 -20.91 -9.31
N ALA A 559 18.78 -19.82 -10.05
CA ALA A 559 19.14 -18.47 -9.65
C ALA A 559 18.46 -18.06 -8.34
N LEU A 560 17.12 -18.29 -8.24
CA LEU A 560 16.33 -17.95 -7.06
C LEU A 560 16.74 -18.77 -5.82
N ALA A 561 17.00 -20.06 -5.98
CA ALA A 561 17.52 -20.93 -4.92
C ALA A 561 18.97 -20.56 -4.52
N GLY A 562 19.74 -19.97 -5.44
CA GLY A 562 21.09 -19.48 -5.20
C GLY A 562 21.15 -18.22 -4.31
N ARG A 563 20.06 -17.45 -4.23
CA ARG A 563 19.93 -16.31 -3.30
C ARG A 563 19.66 -16.83 -1.89
N THR A 564 20.44 -16.37 -0.91
CA THR A 564 20.20 -16.78 0.49
C THR A 564 18.96 -16.12 1.07
N LEU A 565 18.49 -16.67 2.20
CA LEU A 565 17.36 -16.13 2.97
C LEU A 565 17.84 -15.44 4.26
N THR A 566 19.06 -14.90 4.25
CA THR A 566 19.74 -14.28 5.41
C THR A 566 20.33 -12.93 5.03
N GLY A 567 20.75 -12.15 6.02
CA GLY A 567 21.38 -10.86 5.81
C GLY A 567 20.48 -9.86 5.09
N ASP A 568 20.97 -9.21 4.04
CA ASP A 568 20.23 -8.20 3.27
C ASP A 568 19.01 -8.76 2.54
N SER A 569 18.95 -10.06 2.33
CA SER A 569 17.75 -10.73 1.77
C SER A 569 16.51 -10.65 2.67
N ARG A 570 16.65 -10.34 3.97
CA ARG A 570 15.54 -10.23 4.91
C ARG A 570 14.95 -8.81 4.92
N ARG A 571 14.22 -8.46 3.86
CA ARG A 571 13.43 -7.24 3.74
C ARG A 571 11.98 -7.59 3.48
N SER A 572 11.04 -6.74 3.93
CA SER A 572 9.61 -7.03 3.85
C SER A 572 9.15 -7.43 2.45
N TRP A 573 9.49 -6.62 1.45
CA TRP A 573 9.07 -6.80 0.06
C TRP A 573 9.78 -7.94 -0.68
N THR A 574 10.92 -8.41 -0.17
CA THR A 574 11.66 -9.54 -0.77
C THR A 574 10.84 -10.82 -0.74
N TRP A 575 10.15 -11.07 0.38
CA TRP A 575 9.40 -12.30 0.59
C TRP A 575 8.23 -12.48 -0.38
N PRO A 576 7.31 -11.51 -0.54
CA PRO A 576 6.22 -11.66 -1.50
C PRO A 576 6.69 -11.69 -2.95
N TRP A 577 7.77 -10.97 -3.32
CA TRP A 577 8.32 -11.12 -4.67
C TRP A 577 8.80 -12.55 -4.93
N ARG A 578 9.60 -13.10 -4.01
CA ARG A 578 10.08 -14.49 -4.12
C ARG A 578 8.92 -15.50 -4.06
N ALA A 579 7.88 -15.25 -3.28
CA ALA A 579 6.69 -16.10 -3.24
C ALA A 579 5.99 -16.15 -4.62
N ALA A 580 5.80 -14.98 -5.25
CA ALA A 580 5.21 -14.90 -6.59
C ALA A 580 6.10 -15.57 -7.66
N LEU A 581 7.42 -15.42 -7.57
CA LEU A 581 8.38 -16.12 -8.45
C LEU A 581 8.27 -17.63 -8.30
N TRP A 582 8.29 -18.15 -7.07
CA TRP A 582 8.14 -19.59 -6.82
C TRP A 582 6.79 -20.11 -7.29
N ALA A 583 5.71 -19.33 -7.10
CA ALA A 583 4.38 -19.70 -7.59
C ALA A 583 4.36 -19.87 -9.12
N ARG A 584 4.90 -18.89 -9.86
CA ARG A 584 5.01 -18.94 -11.33
C ARG A 584 5.90 -20.07 -11.84
N LEU A 585 6.85 -20.50 -11.03
CA LEU A 585 7.73 -21.65 -11.32
C LEU A 585 7.14 -23.00 -10.87
N GLY A 586 5.91 -23.03 -10.32
CA GLY A 586 5.20 -24.23 -9.91
C GLY A 586 5.60 -24.80 -8.54
N GLU A 587 6.29 -24.03 -7.71
CA GLU A 587 6.89 -24.46 -6.44
C GLU A 587 6.07 -23.92 -5.24
N GLY A 588 4.88 -24.50 -5.01
CA GLY A 588 3.92 -24.01 -4.01
C GLY A 588 4.45 -24.00 -2.58
N ASP A 589 5.15 -25.06 -2.15
CA ASP A 589 5.70 -25.13 -0.79
C ASP A 589 6.75 -24.05 -0.54
N LYS A 590 7.62 -23.78 -1.52
CA LYS A 590 8.61 -22.69 -1.42
C LYS A 590 7.94 -21.31 -1.40
N ALA A 591 6.87 -21.13 -2.17
CA ALA A 591 6.08 -19.91 -2.12
C ALA A 591 5.45 -19.69 -0.73
N GLY A 592 4.87 -20.73 -0.13
CA GLY A 592 4.33 -20.70 1.22
C GLY A 592 5.39 -20.37 2.28
N GLU A 593 6.60 -20.94 2.15
CA GLU A 593 7.74 -20.65 3.03
C GLU A 593 8.17 -19.17 3.01
N MET A 594 8.07 -18.49 1.85
CA MET A 594 8.35 -17.05 1.75
C MET A 594 7.31 -16.23 2.51
N LEU A 595 6.02 -16.60 2.45
CA LEU A 595 4.97 -15.90 3.19
C LEU A 595 5.08 -16.11 4.71
N ASP A 596 5.41 -17.32 5.15
CA ASP A 596 5.75 -17.59 6.56
C ASP A 596 6.96 -16.75 7.03
N SER A 597 7.95 -16.56 6.14
CA SER A 597 9.15 -15.76 6.43
C SER A 597 8.83 -14.28 6.56
N LEU A 598 7.90 -13.74 5.77
CA LEU A 598 7.40 -12.37 5.95
C LEU A 598 6.82 -12.18 7.36
N LEU A 599 5.92 -13.07 7.80
CA LEU A 599 5.34 -13.02 9.13
C LEU A 599 6.41 -13.14 10.23
N ARG A 600 7.36 -14.04 10.05
CA ARG A 600 8.39 -14.34 11.04
C ARG A 600 9.39 -13.22 11.25
N TYR A 601 9.90 -12.64 10.16
CA TYR A 601 11.08 -11.77 10.19
C TYR A 601 10.77 -10.30 9.95
N ASN A 602 9.71 -9.98 9.22
CA ASN A 602 9.47 -8.64 8.72
C ASN A 602 8.02 -8.17 8.93
N THR A 603 7.35 -8.62 10.01
CA THR A 603 6.00 -8.16 10.39
C THR A 603 6.01 -7.63 11.81
N LEU A 604 5.47 -6.41 12.00
CA LEU A 604 5.31 -5.72 13.27
C LEU A 604 4.04 -6.17 14.00
N ASP A 605 3.86 -5.82 15.28
CA ASP A 605 2.75 -6.31 16.10
C ASP A 605 1.37 -5.84 15.62
N ASN A 606 1.32 -4.71 14.90
CA ASN A 606 0.13 -4.20 14.22
C ASN A 606 -0.08 -4.76 12.80
N MET A 607 0.67 -5.77 12.41
CA MET A 607 0.70 -6.41 11.09
C MET A 607 1.30 -5.56 9.96
N PHE A 608 1.86 -4.37 10.23
CA PHE A 608 2.66 -3.67 9.23
C PHE A 608 3.92 -4.47 8.86
N ALA A 609 4.26 -4.46 7.58
CA ALA A 609 5.53 -4.99 7.11
C ALA A 609 6.68 -4.01 7.38
N THR A 610 7.87 -4.51 7.66
CA THR A 610 9.05 -3.67 7.94
C THR A 610 10.26 -4.08 7.13
N HIS A 611 10.88 -3.08 6.50
CA HIS A 611 12.12 -3.27 5.74
C HIS A 611 13.33 -3.63 6.64
N PRO A 612 13.68 -3.06 7.84
CA PRO A 612 13.20 -1.93 8.61
C PRO A 612 13.72 -0.57 8.07
N PRO A 613 13.01 0.58 8.35
CA PRO A 613 11.76 0.73 9.08
C PRO A 613 10.53 0.27 8.28
N PHE A 614 9.30 0.62 8.75
CA PHE A 614 8.05 0.34 8.07
C PHE A 614 8.07 0.73 6.60
N GLN A 615 7.69 -0.22 5.74
CA GLN A 615 7.36 -0.02 4.34
C GLN A 615 6.12 -0.85 3.99
N ILE A 616 5.20 -0.25 3.23
CA ILE A 616 3.90 -0.87 2.94
C ILE A 616 3.96 -1.94 1.85
N ASP A 617 5.01 -1.90 1.02
CA ASP A 617 5.18 -2.78 -0.13
C ASP A 617 5.16 -4.28 0.22
N GLY A 618 5.71 -4.67 1.38
CA GLY A 618 5.60 -6.04 1.87
C GLY A 618 4.16 -6.48 2.13
N ASN A 619 3.31 -5.59 2.68
CA ASN A 619 1.89 -5.87 2.87
C ASN A 619 1.13 -5.98 1.55
N LEU A 620 1.36 -5.05 0.62
CA LEU A 620 0.66 -4.99 -0.66
C LEU A 620 1.15 -6.07 -1.62
N GLY A 621 2.46 -6.37 -1.62
CA GLY A 621 3.05 -7.48 -2.35
C GLY A 621 2.55 -8.85 -1.90
N MET A 622 2.23 -9.02 -0.61
CA MET A 622 1.59 -10.23 -0.07
C MET A 622 0.28 -10.55 -0.80
N VAL A 623 -0.51 -9.52 -1.11
CA VAL A 623 -1.77 -9.68 -1.86
C VAL A 623 -1.50 -10.26 -3.25
N ALA A 624 -0.51 -9.71 -3.95
CA ALA A 624 -0.11 -10.19 -5.27
C ALA A 624 0.39 -11.64 -5.23
N ALA A 625 1.27 -11.96 -4.28
CA ALA A 625 1.86 -13.28 -4.15
C ALA A 625 0.79 -14.36 -3.94
N VAL A 626 -0.16 -14.14 -3.03
CA VAL A 626 -1.27 -15.08 -2.80
C VAL A 626 -2.14 -15.22 -4.06
N CYS A 627 -2.47 -14.12 -4.74
CA CYS A 627 -3.24 -14.17 -5.98
C CYS A 627 -2.51 -14.97 -7.07
N GLU A 628 -1.20 -14.82 -7.25
CA GLU A 628 -0.41 -15.63 -8.19
C GLU A 628 -0.39 -17.12 -7.78
N MET A 629 -0.19 -17.43 -6.49
CA MET A 629 -0.29 -18.81 -5.99
C MET A 629 -1.65 -19.45 -6.34
N LEU A 630 -2.73 -18.70 -6.20
CA LEU A 630 -4.08 -19.18 -6.52
C LEU A 630 -4.30 -19.36 -8.02
N MET A 631 -3.80 -18.43 -8.86
CA MET A 631 -3.91 -18.51 -10.32
C MET A 631 -3.10 -19.67 -10.90
N GLU A 632 -1.88 -19.88 -10.42
CA GLU A 632 -0.98 -20.94 -10.87
C GLU A 632 -1.26 -22.29 -10.19
N ARG A 633 -2.22 -22.36 -9.26
CA ARG A 633 -2.49 -23.56 -8.44
C ARG A 633 -1.27 -24.04 -7.63
N ALA A 634 -0.36 -23.16 -7.33
CA ALA A 634 0.82 -23.39 -6.52
C ALA A 634 0.48 -23.31 -5.02
N ILE A 635 -0.38 -24.22 -4.57
CA ILE A 635 -0.88 -24.27 -3.20
C ILE A 635 0.12 -25.03 -2.33
N PRO A 636 0.61 -24.48 -1.21
CA PRO A 636 1.54 -25.19 -0.32
C PRO A 636 0.85 -26.32 0.44
N SER A 637 1.57 -27.38 0.71
CA SER A 637 1.09 -28.52 1.50
C SER A 637 0.66 -28.13 2.92
N SER A 638 1.19 -27.03 3.46
CA SER A 638 0.80 -26.43 4.75
C SER A 638 -0.60 -25.80 4.75
N TRP A 639 -1.25 -25.67 3.59
CA TRP A 639 -2.65 -25.21 3.44
C TRP A 639 -3.53 -26.38 2.97
N PRO A 640 -3.85 -27.34 3.83
CA PRO A 640 -4.52 -28.59 3.41
C PRO A 640 -5.94 -28.38 2.89
N HIS A 641 -6.56 -27.25 3.21
CA HIS A 641 -7.85 -26.81 2.70
C HIS A 641 -7.91 -25.29 2.71
N GLY A 642 -8.68 -24.74 1.81
CA GLY A 642 -8.90 -23.30 1.72
C GLY A 642 -9.86 -22.93 0.60
N SER A 643 -10.19 -21.65 0.54
CA SER A 643 -11.02 -21.12 -0.54
C SER A 643 -10.72 -19.66 -0.83
N ALA A 644 -10.90 -19.27 -2.08
CA ALA A 644 -10.94 -17.90 -2.51
C ALA A 644 -12.10 -17.69 -3.47
N LYS A 645 -12.77 -16.52 -3.38
CA LYS A 645 -13.82 -16.11 -4.32
C LYS A 645 -13.53 -14.70 -4.77
N GLY A 646 -13.87 -14.38 -6.01
CA GLY A 646 -13.69 -13.03 -6.53
C GLY A 646 -12.29 -12.74 -7.08
N LEU A 647 -11.40 -13.75 -7.21
CA LEU A 647 -10.10 -13.63 -7.85
C LEU A 647 -10.28 -13.24 -9.32
N ARG A 648 -9.63 -12.18 -9.77
CA ARG A 648 -9.62 -11.79 -11.19
C ARG A 648 -8.41 -12.36 -11.92
N THR A 649 -8.63 -12.65 -13.20
CA THR A 649 -7.60 -13.20 -14.09
C THR A 649 -7.35 -12.25 -15.28
N ARG A 650 -6.17 -12.36 -15.90
CA ARG A 650 -5.73 -11.47 -17.00
C ARG A 650 -6.58 -11.57 -18.28
N ASP A 651 -7.48 -12.53 -18.38
CA ASP A 651 -8.48 -12.61 -19.45
C ASP A 651 -9.80 -11.86 -19.11
N GLY A 652 -9.80 -11.10 -18.00
CA GLY A 652 -10.94 -10.28 -17.55
C GLY A 652 -12.01 -11.04 -16.79
N LYS A 653 -11.80 -12.33 -16.47
CA LYS A 653 -12.77 -13.13 -15.73
C LYS A 653 -12.60 -12.99 -14.22
N THR A 654 -13.66 -13.34 -13.49
CA THR A 654 -13.65 -13.50 -12.04
C THR A 654 -13.92 -14.96 -11.70
N ILE A 655 -13.06 -15.56 -10.89
CA ILE A 655 -13.13 -16.99 -10.57
C ILE A 655 -13.16 -17.22 -9.05
N GLY A 656 -13.55 -18.45 -8.69
CA GLY A 656 -13.39 -19.01 -7.35
C GLY A 656 -12.45 -20.21 -7.38
N VAL A 657 -11.70 -20.39 -6.31
CA VAL A 657 -10.76 -21.50 -6.11
C VAL A 657 -11.09 -22.17 -4.79
N LYS A 658 -11.10 -23.49 -4.75
CA LYS A 658 -11.25 -24.29 -3.54
C LYS A 658 -10.33 -25.51 -3.64
N TRP A 659 -9.72 -25.88 -2.54
CA TRP A 659 -8.83 -27.05 -2.41
C TRP A 659 -8.96 -27.74 -1.06
#